data_809f68ec1e00185326ac4f4f96e76f8f
#
_entry.id   809f68ec1e00185326ac4f4f96e76f8f
#
_cell.length_a   1.000
_cell.length_b   1.000
_cell.length_c   1.000
_cell.angle_alpha   90.00
_cell.angle_beta   90.00
_cell.angle_gamma   90.00
#
_symmetry.space_group_name_H-M   'P 1'
#
loop_
_entity.id
_entity.type
_entity.pdbx_description
1 polymer ?
#
loop_
_entity_poly.entity_id
_entity_poly.type
_entity_poly.pdbx_seq_one_letter_code
_entity_poly.pdbx_strand_id
1 'polypeptide(L)'
;MDWAERLARERRARLAAERMLEQKSRELLAANEKLALHARAITDQFYEQRQEAASARSEAATLKGLSSRFVDDLERAHSAAVMAERRLWDSINTINDGFAVFDARQRLVAANRAFLAPFEAVPAVQTGISYTELLRISAQSGLIDLGGESADAWVGRMRARWEGEDIPPIELRFASGVWVRLVDRRARGGDMVTLAVDITGQMRLQAAIEAIPDGFVLFDAEGRLVMCNERHRALYPESAPALTPGARFDDILRFGLRNGQYPEAQGREADWLAERLAAYRRPGQPLEQRLAGRWLRVLERETPDGGRVGLQVDITEIKGQQAALEAARAGAEAASRAKSAFLANMSHEIRTPMNGVVGMAELLCDTELTEEQRIFADTIRSSGEALLVIINDILDYSKIEADKLTLHPEPFDLERMIHEVAMLLQPRAQERGLALQVDYDMFLPTRFVGDPGRVRQVLTNLMGNAVKFTETGHVLVRVTGLEAAGGACDVHVAVEDTGIGIAADKLDHIFGEFSQVDDAPSRRFEGTGLGLAITRGLIDRMGGAVWVDSEPGRGSCFGFRLRLPVAEPGAQHPDVPVNLRRALVIDDSMINRRILDHQLTAAGIAVTACRTGAEALALLGTDPGFDVALISGELQPAGGMDLAGRIRAAGHRLPMMLLSANPAKARAEPGAHEVHAVMQSPVLRWDLLHNLAALSGGARGPDAPPPAPGPLQGRAMRILSAEDNRTNQLVFAKMLRDLDIELRFADNGREALEIARAWEPDLVFMDVSMPEMDGREATRRIRAAEAGSGRHVPIVALTAHAMEGDEASILDAGMDRYLTKPLRKAAITGAILAFCPQDARLPTRAPG
;
A
#
# COMPACT_ATOMS: atom_id res chain seq x y z
N MET A 1 -31.68 17.12 -29.33
CA MET A 1 -30.56 16.15 -29.19
C MET A 1 -30.70 15.10 -30.26
N ASP A 2 -29.84 15.17 -31.23
CA ASP A 2 -29.95 14.50 -32.52
C ASP A 2 -29.73 12.97 -32.35
N TRP A 3 -30.55 12.21 -33.06
CA TRP A 3 -30.54 10.75 -33.07
C TRP A 3 -29.17 10.19 -33.47
N ALA A 4 -28.43 10.94 -34.29
CA ALA A 4 -27.09 10.61 -34.73
C ALA A 4 -26.05 10.63 -33.56
N GLU A 5 -26.20 11.55 -32.63
CA GLU A 5 -25.35 11.60 -31.43
C GLU A 5 -25.61 10.44 -30.46
N ARG A 6 -26.87 10.03 -30.33
CA ARG A 6 -27.22 8.82 -29.53
C ARG A 6 -26.66 7.55 -30.17
N LEU A 7 -26.74 7.41 -31.48
CA LEU A 7 -26.26 6.24 -32.21
C LEU A 7 -24.71 6.17 -32.19
N ALA A 8 -24.05 7.33 -32.28
CA ALA A 8 -22.60 7.42 -32.16
C ALA A 8 -22.12 7.09 -30.74
N ARG A 9 -22.86 7.50 -29.71
CA ARG A 9 -22.56 7.15 -28.31
C ARG A 9 -22.74 5.66 -28.03
N GLU A 10 -23.79 5.07 -28.58
CA GLU A 10 -24.10 3.65 -28.39
C GLU A 10 -23.13 2.72 -29.13
N ARG A 11 -22.72 3.10 -30.37
CA ARG A 11 -21.67 2.39 -31.10
C ARG A 11 -20.31 2.46 -30.42
N ARG A 12 -20.02 3.63 -29.80
CA ARG A 12 -18.79 3.82 -29.00
C ARG A 12 -18.74 2.89 -27.78
N ALA A 13 -19.83 2.88 -27.01
CA ALA A 13 -19.95 2.04 -25.83
C ALA A 13 -19.87 0.55 -26.18
N ARG A 14 -20.45 0.16 -27.31
CA ARG A 14 -20.47 -1.24 -27.75
C ARG A 14 -19.07 -1.76 -28.17
N LEU A 15 -18.32 -0.98 -28.92
CA LEU A 15 -16.95 -1.36 -29.33
C LEU A 15 -15.96 -1.38 -28.16
N ALA A 16 -16.09 -0.45 -27.21
CA ALA A 16 -15.30 -0.47 -25.99
C ALA A 16 -15.68 -1.67 -25.10
N ALA A 17 -16.97 -1.98 -25.01
CA ALA A 17 -17.46 -3.13 -24.25
C ALA A 17 -17.01 -4.47 -24.86
N GLU A 18 -16.99 -4.60 -26.19
CA GLU A 18 -16.56 -5.84 -26.86
C GLU A 18 -15.08 -6.12 -26.61
N ARG A 19 -14.22 -5.11 -26.72
CA ARG A 19 -12.78 -5.25 -26.42
C ARG A 19 -12.50 -5.57 -24.95
N MET A 20 -13.26 -4.93 -24.03
CA MET A 20 -13.16 -5.26 -22.61
C MET A 20 -13.75 -6.62 -22.28
N LEU A 21 -14.82 -7.03 -23.00
CA LEU A 21 -15.43 -8.34 -22.77
C LEU A 21 -14.43 -9.47 -23.11
N GLU A 22 -13.68 -9.31 -24.20
CA GLU A 22 -12.69 -10.29 -24.63
C GLU A 22 -11.53 -10.40 -23.60
N GLN A 23 -11.08 -9.28 -23.07
CA GLN A 23 -10.08 -9.24 -22.01
C GLN A 23 -10.64 -9.77 -20.68
N LYS A 24 -11.85 -9.31 -20.29
CA LYS A 24 -12.53 -9.77 -19.08
C LYS A 24 -12.99 -11.22 -19.16
N SER A 25 -13.29 -11.74 -20.36
CA SER A 25 -13.63 -13.14 -20.52
C SER A 25 -12.46 -14.06 -20.16
N ARG A 26 -11.23 -13.68 -20.53
CA ARG A 26 -10.03 -14.44 -20.14
C ARG A 26 -9.72 -14.35 -18.65
N GLU A 27 -9.85 -13.15 -18.05
CA GLU A 27 -9.70 -12.94 -16.62
C GLU A 27 -10.79 -13.67 -15.82
N LEU A 28 -12.04 -13.67 -16.32
CA LEU A 28 -13.18 -14.39 -15.71
C LEU A 28 -13.03 -15.90 -15.79
N LEU A 29 -12.44 -16.43 -16.89
CA LEU A 29 -12.20 -17.88 -16.99
C LEU A 29 -11.22 -18.34 -15.92
N ALA A 30 -10.13 -17.63 -15.76
CA ALA A 30 -9.12 -17.92 -14.72
C ALA A 30 -9.65 -17.67 -13.29
N ALA A 31 -10.49 -16.64 -13.12
CA ALA A 31 -11.13 -16.36 -11.84
C ALA A 31 -12.22 -17.40 -11.49
N ASN A 32 -13.00 -17.84 -12.50
CA ASN A 32 -14.02 -18.87 -12.30
C ASN A 32 -13.41 -20.24 -11.96
N GLU A 33 -12.26 -20.61 -12.52
CA GLU A 33 -11.56 -21.83 -12.10
C GLU A 33 -11.11 -21.76 -10.63
N LYS A 34 -10.56 -20.59 -10.19
CA LYS A 34 -10.22 -20.37 -8.77
C LYS A 34 -11.45 -20.35 -7.86
N LEU A 35 -12.56 -19.75 -8.32
CA LEU A 35 -13.82 -19.70 -7.57
C LEU A 35 -14.46 -21.10 -7.46
N ALA A 36 -14.38 -21.91 -8.52
CA ALA A 36 -14.89 -23.27 -8.49
C ALA A 36 -14.13 -24.17 -7.51
N LEU A 37 -12.80 -23.98 -7.38
CA LEU A 37 -11.99 -24.67 -6.38
C LEU A 37 -12.32 -24.22 -4.94
N HIS A 38 -12.51 -22.91 -4.72
CA HIS A 38 -12.91 -22.37 -3.41
C HIS A 38 -14.33 -22.78 -3.04
N ALA A 39 -15.26 -22.76 -3.99
CA ALA A 39 -16.65 -23.18 -3.76
C ALA A 39 -16.74 -24.66 -3.37
N ARG A 40 -15.92 -25.52 -3.96
CA ARG A 40 -15.83 -26.94 -3.54
C ARG A 40 -15.32 -27.08 -2.11
N ALA A 41 -14.25 -26.38 -1.75
CA ALA A 41 -13.69 -26.42 -0.39
C ALA A 41 -14.68 -25.93 0.67
N ILE A 42 -15.45 -24.87 0.38
CA ILE A 42 -16.49 -24.34 1.27
C ILE A 42 -17.68 -25.30 1.37
N THR A 43 -18.03 -25.97 0.27
CA THR A 43 -19.15 -26.93 0.26
C THR A 43 -18.83 -28.16 1.11
N ASP A 44 -17.59 -28.65 1.06
CA ASP A 44 -17.14 -29.79 1.87
C ASP A 44 -17.12 -29.44 3.36
N GLN A 45 -16.65 -28.23 3.72
CA GLN A 45 -16.70 -27.72 5.10
C GLN A 45 -18.13 -27.56 5.64
N PHE A 46 -19.10 -27.15 4.77
CA PHE A 46 -20.49 -27.03 5.16
C PHE A 46 -21.18 -28.39 5.38
N TYR A 47 -20.73 -29.42 4.66
CA TYR A 47 -21.27 -30.80 4.87
C TYR A 47 -20.77 -31.40 6.18
N GLU A 48 -19.52 -31.21 6.57
CA GLU A 48 -18.99 -31.66 7.87
C GLU A 48 -19.69 -30.97 9.06
N GLN A 49 -19.86 -29.65 9.03
CA GLN A 49 -20.57 -28.93 10.09
C GLN A 49 -22.06 -29.33 10.23
N ARG A 50 -22.70 -29.75 9.16
CA ARG A 50 -24.11 -30.19 9.21
C ARG A 50 -24.27 -31.56 9.81
N GLN A 51 -23.30 -32.45 9.67
CA GLN A 51 -23.32 -33.76 10.30
C GLN A 51 -23.10 -33.67 11.83
N GLU A 52 -22.21 -32.79 12.29
CA GLU A 52 -22.00 -32.59 13.73
C GLU A 52 -23.21 -31.96 14.43
N ALA A 53 -23.92 -31.06 13.77
CA ALA A 53 -25.12 -30.44 14.33
C ALA A 53 -26.34 -31.38 14.38
N ALA A 54 -26.40 -32.39 13.55
CA ALA A 54 -27.46 -33.39 13.56
C ALA A 54 -27.30 -34.41 14.70
N SER A 55 -26.06 -34.76 15.06
CA SER A 55 -25.73 -35.66 16.16
C SER A 55 -26.12 -35.09 17.52
N ALA A 56 -25.88 -33.80 17.74
CA ALA A 56 -26.16 -33.13 19.02
C ALA A 56 -27.65 -32.96 19.32
N ARG A 57 -28.53 -32.99 18.30
CA ARG A 57 -30.00 -32.88 18.51
C ARG A 57 -30.69 -34.17 18.91
N SER A 58 -30.07 -35.33 18.66
CA SER A 58 -30.66 -36.63 19.01
C SER A 58 -30.53 -37.00 20.49
N GLU A 59 -29.53 -36.48 21.22
CA GLU A 59 -29.33 -36.75 22.63
C GLU A 59 -30.26 -35.96 23.57
N ALA A 60 -30.79 -34.85 23.14
CA ALA A 60 -31.65 -34.01 24.00
C ALA A 60 -33.11 -34.48 24.12
N ALA A 61 -33.53 -35.44 23.29
CA ALA A 61 -34.94 -35.87 23.24
C ALA A 61 -35.27 -37.02 24.18
N THR A 62 -34.28 -37.71 24.77
CA THR A 62 -34.48 -38.93 25.54
C THR A 62 -34.68 -38.72 27.06
N LEU A 63 -34.61 -37.50 27.55
CA LEU A 63 -34.67 -37.19 29.01
C LEU A 63 -36.00 -36.59 29.50
N LYS A 64 -37.00 -36.62 28.66
CA LYS A 64 -38.34 -36.13 29.05
C LYS A 64 -39.38 -37.27 29.02
N GLY A 65 -39.51 -37.90 30.12
CA GLY A 65 -40.69 -38.76 30.33
C GLY A 65 -40.49 -39.86 31.33
N LEU A 66 -40.70 -39.57 32.57
CA LEU A 66 -41.34 -40.53 33.46
C LEU A 66 -41.63 -39.84 34.82
N SER A 67 -42.82 -39.33 34.89
CA SER A 67 -43.48 -38.91 36.10
C SER A 67 -44.76 -39.70 36.19
N SER A 68 -45.08 -40.19 37.27
CA SER A 68 -46.47 -40.17 37.72
C SER A 68 -46.79 -41.24 38.72
N ARG A 69 -47.11 -40.80 39.87
CA ARG A 69 -48.29 -41.14 40.68
C ARG A 69 -48.33 -42.38 41.54
N PHE A 70 -48.75 -42.10 42.69
CA PHE A 70 -49.68 -42.74 43.65
C PHE A 70 -49.04 -43.67 44.68
N VAL A 71 -49.40 -43.62 45.90
CA VAL A 71 -50.67 -44.03 46.59
C VAL A 71 -50.63 -43.73 48.09
N ASP A 72 -51.57 -43.04 48.46
CA ASP A 72 -52.51 -42.89 49.53
C ASP A 72 -52.19 -43.46 50.95
N ASP A 73 -52.34 -42.60 51.74
CA ASP A 73 -53.10 -42.49 52.98
C ASP A 73 -53.59 -43.76 53.64
N LEU A 74 -52.82 -44.31 54.62
CA LEU A 74 -53.37 -44.94 55.84
C LEU A 74 -52.23 -45.27 56.76
N GLU A 75 -52.19 -44.63 57.80
CA GLU A 75 -51.36 -44.89 58.98
C GLU A 75 -50.92 -43.57 59.65
N ARG A 76 -51.92 -42.64 59.77
CA ARG A 76 -51.61 -41.26 60.05
C ARG A 76 -51.32 -40.98 61.52
N ALA A 77 -51.47 -41.88 62.44
CA ALA A 77 -51.16 -41.56 63.80
C ALA A 77 -49.93 -42.29 64.38
N HIS A 78 -49.69 -43.50 63.98
CA HIS A 78 -48.45 -44.18 64.31
C HIS A 78 -47.31 -43.82 63.41
N SER A 79 -47.65 -43.43 62.21
CA SER A 79 -46.73 -42.82 61.28
C SER A 79 -46.32 -41.39 61.60
N ALA A 80 -47.08 -40.59 62.36
CA ALA A 80 -46.68 -39.20 62.64
C ALA A 80 -45.43 -39.06 63.52
N ALA A 81 -45.35 -39.91 64.61
CA ALA A 81 -44.10 -39.90 65.40
C ALA A 81 -42.94 -40.59 64.67
N VAL A 82 -43.20 -41.78 64.09
CA VAL A 82 -42.22 -42.49 63.24
C VAL A 82 -41.93 -41.70 62.00
N MET A 83 -42.94 -41.00 61.40
CA MET A 83 -42.75 -40.12 60.29
C MET A 83 -42.06 -38.82 60.68
N ALA A 84 -42.25 -38.28 61.87
CA ALA A 84 -41.50 -37.10 62.35
C ALA A 84 -40.03 -37.49 62.61
N GLU A 85 -39.81 -38.63 63.30
CA GLU A 85 -38.48 -39.14 63.49
C GLU A 85 -37.82 -39.49 62.16
N ARG A 86 -38.53 -40.16 61.26
CA ARG A 86 -38.07 -40.50 59.89
C ARG A 86 -37.86 -39.26 59.08
N ARG A 87 -38.77 -38.26 59.15
CA ARG A 87 -38.63 -36.96 58.49
C ARG A 87 -37.43 -36.17 59.02
N LEU A 88 -37.19 -36.21 60.35
CA LEU A 88 -35.99 -35.61 60.92
C LEU A 88 -34.72 -36.30 60.39
N TRP A 89 -34.71 -37.65 60.42
CA TRP A 89 -33.59 -38.42 59.88
C TRP A 89 -33.46 -38.29 58.36
N ASP A 90 -34.56 -38.27 57.61
CA ASP A 90 -34.53 -37.98 56.16
C ASP A 90 -34.03 -36.59 55.89
N SER A 91 -34.45 -35.60 56.72
CA SER A 91 -33.93 -34.23 56.62
C SER A 91 -32.42 -34.13 56.92
N ILE A 92 -31.98 -34.83 58.01
CA ILE A 92 -30.58 -34.91 58.40
C ILE A 92 -29.76 -35.70 57.32
N ASN A 93 -30.35 -36.72 56.73
CA ASN A 93 -29.74 -37.43 55.60
C ASN A 93 -29.72 -36.67 54.27
N THR A 94 -30.54 -35.66 54.07
CA THR A 94 -30.49 -34.72 52.92
C THR A 94 -29.43 -33.66 53.08
N ILE A 95 -28.89 -33.46 54.30
CA ILE A 95 -27.77 -32.53 54.52
C ILE A 95 -26.51 -33.16 53.97
N ASN A 96 -25.81 -32.41 53.15
CA ASN A 96 -24.53 -32.82 52.55
C ASN A 96 -23.38 -32.85 53.59
N ASP A 97 -23.56 -32.21 54.73
CA ASP A 97 -22.60 -32.25 55.81
C ASP A 97 -22.80 -33.48 56.69
N GLY A 98 -21.72 -34.06 57.16
CA GLY A 98 -21.72 -35.21 58.03
C GLY A 98 -22.25 -34.81 59.43
N PHE A 99 -23.25 -35.54 59.90
CA PHE A 99 -23.82 -35.34 61.25
C PHE A 99 -23.72 -36.64 62.04
N ALA A 100 -23.15 -36.55 63.26
CA ALA A 100 -23.05 -37.72 64.14
C ALA A 100 -23.33 -37.30 65.59
N VAL A 101 -23.89 -38.21 66.35
CA VAL A 101 -24.16 -38.06 67.80
C VAL A 101 -23.51 -39.23 68.52
N PHE A 102 -22.74 -38.92 69.52
CA PHE A 102 -22.16 -39.90 70.44
C PHE A 102 -22.75 -39.71 71.86
N ASP A 103 -23.01 -40.81 72.54
CA ASP A 103 -23.54 -40.78 73.92
C ASP A 103 -22.48 -40.34 74.93
N ALA A 104 -22.90 -40.17 76.17
CA ALA A 104 -22.03 -39.82 77.29
C ALA A 104 -20.89 -40.85 77.59
N ARG A 105 -20.98 -42.09 76.98
CA ARG A 105 -19.94 -43.13 77.01
C ARG A 105 -19.09 -43.09 75.70
N GLN A 106 -19.21 -41.99 74.90
CA GLN A 106 -18.50 -41.80 73.67
C GLN A 106 -18.79 -42.90 72.60
N ARG A 107 -20.01 -43.50 72.61
CA ARG A 107 -20.43 -44.44 71.58
C ARG A 107 -21.31 -43.74 70.57
N LEU A 108 -21.10 -44.07 69.26
CA LEU A 108 -21.91 -43.58 68.16
C LEU A 108 -23.34 -44.03 68.25
N VAL A 109 -24.25 -43.11 68.54
CA VAL A 109 -25.70 -43.39 68.66
C VAL A 109 -26.37 -43.26 67.29
N ALA A 110 -26.02 -42.24 66.53
CA ALA A 110 -26.62 -41.93 65.27
C ALA A 110 -25.64 -41.20 64.35
N ALA A 111 -25.67 -41.43 63.06
CA ALA A 111 -24.94 -40.70 62.04
C ALA A 111 -25.71 -40.69 60.74
N ASN A 112 -25.67 -39.55 60.02
CA ASN A 112 -26.26 -39.46 58.69
C ASN A 112 -25.36 -40.12 57.64
N ARG A 113 -25.93 -40.30 56.44
CA ARG A 113 -25.22 -40.91 55.32
C ARG A 113 -23.93 -40.19 54.97
N ALA A 114 -23.92 -38.83 55.00
CA ALA A 114 -22.76 -38.06 54.71
C ALA A 114 -21.61 -38.27 55.67
N PHE A 115 -21.87 -38.43 56.96
CA PHE A 115 -20.84 -38.77 57.96
C PHE A 115 -20.26 -40.19 57.74
N LEU A 116 -21.08 -41.13 57.36
CA LEU A 116 -20.66 -42.54 57.17
C LEU A 116 -20.01 -42.79 55.81
N ALA A 117 -20.26 -41.94 54.81
CA ALA A 117 -19.76 -42.13 53.43
C ALA A 117 -18.25 -42.38 53.34
N PRO A 118 -17.37 -41.70 54.07
CA PRO A 118 -15.94 -41.99 54.05
C PRO A 118 -15.57 -43.36 54.59
N PHE A 119 -16.46 -44.00 55.33
CA PHE A 119 -16.27 -45.26 56.02
C PHE A 119 -17.00 -46.43 55.33
N GLU A 120 -17.68 -46.28 54.22
CA GLU A 120 -18.42 -47.29 53.47
C GLU A 120 -17.63 -48.63 53.26
N ALA A 121 -16.31 -48.49 52.98
CA ALA A 121 -15.41 -49.64 52.82
C ALA A 121 -15.00 -50.30 54.16
N VAL A 122 -15.42 -49.80 55.30
CA VAL A 122 -15.00 -50.25 56.62
C VAL A 122 -16.22 -50.71 57.45
N PRO A 123 -16.62 -51.98 57.37
CA PRO A 123 -17.86 -52.45 58.01
C PRO A 123 -17.89 -52.35 59.56
N ALA A 124 -16.72 -52.15 60.18
CA ALA A 124 -16.61 -51.96 61.64
C ALA A 124 -17.19 -50.58 62.12
N VAL A 125 -17.36 -49.61 61.19
CA VAL A 125 -17.91 -48.30 61.53
C VAL A 125 -19.44 -48.32 61.40
N GLN A 126 -20.08 -48.63 62.51
CA GLN A 126 -21.56 -48.67 62.64
C GLN A 126 -21.98 -48.10 64.02
N THR A 127 -23.27 -47.89 64.19
CA THR A 127 -23.82 -47.45 65.47
C THR A 127 -23.35 -48.36 66.58
N GLY A 128 -22.91 -47.79 67.72
CA GLY A 128 -22.33 -48.52 68.87
C GLY A 128 -20.78 -48.49 68.91
N ILE A 129 -20.11 -48.11 67.85
CA ILE A 129 -18.64 -47.97 67.85
C ILE A 129 -18.21 -46.82 68.80
N SER A 130 -17.11 -47.08 69.55
CA SER A 130 -16.55 -46.00 70.38
C SER A 130 -15.81 -44.92 69.54
N TYR A 131 -15.83 -43.66 69.98
CA TYR A 131 -15.11 -42.58 69.30
C TYR A 131 -13.62 -42.90 69.15
N THR A 132 -12.98 -43.41 70.20
CA THR A 132 -11.56 -43.83 70.14
C THR A 132 -11.28 -44.88 69.07
N GLU A 133 -12.20 -45.88 68.91
CA GLU A 133 -12.10 -46.93 67.93
C GLU A 133 -12.28 -46.34 66.51
N LEU A 134 -13.27 -45.44 66.34
CA LEU A 134 -13.46 -44.71 65.09
C LEU A 134 -12.20 -43.92 64.69
N LEU A 135 -11.57 -43.19 65.60
CA LEU A 135 -10.33 -42.47 65.34
C LEU A 135 -9.19 -43.43 64.98
N ARG A 136 -9.06 -44.54 65.68
CA ARG A 136 -8.03 -45.56 65.39
C ARG A 136 -8.18 -46.12 63.98
N ILE A 137 -9.41 -46.47 63.64
CA ILE A 137 -9.72 -46.95 62.28
C ILE A 137 -9.40 -45.88 61.28
N SER A 138 -9.82 -44.64 61.48
CA SER A 138 -9.56 -43.52 60.58
C SER A 138 -8.06 -43.29 60.34
N ALA A 139 -7.25 -43.42 61.35
CA ALA A 139 -5.80 -43.21 61.28
C ALA A 139 -5.07 -44.44 60.65
N GLN A 140 -5.47 -45.66 61.05
CA GLN A 140 -4.76 -46.90 60.62
C GLN A 140 -5.16 -47.33 59.21
N SER A 141 -6.40 -47.07 58.75
CA SER A 141 -6.86 -47.42 57.40
C SER A 141 -6.36 -46.45 56.32
N GLY A 142 -5.62 -45.40 56.71
CA GLY A 142 -5.13 -44.40 55.76
C GLY A 142 -6.23 -43.51 55.16
N LEU A 143 -7.41 -43.47 55.81
CA LEU A 143 -8.54 -42.64 55.34
C LEU A 143 -8.27 -41.15 55.53
N ILE A 144 -7.46 -40.78 56.52
CA ILE A 144 -7.12 -39.39 56.87
C ILE A 144 -5.62 -39.16 56.63
N ASP A 145 -5.29 -38.02 56.03
CA ASP A 145 -3.92 -37.56 55.91
C ASP A 145 -3.43 -37.05 57.29
N LEU A 146 -2.51 -37.72 57.88
CA LEU A 146 -2.00 -37.43 59.22
C LEU A 146 -0.90 -36.35 59.20
N GLY A 147 -0.52 -35.84 58.02
CA GLY A 147 0.51 -34.79 57.92
C GLY A 147 1.90 -35.20 58.45
N GLY A 148 2.20 -36.49 58.45
CA GLY A 148 3.44 -37.07 58.98
C GLY A 148 3.43 -37.40 60.48
N GLU A 149 2.30 -37.19 61.18
CA GLU A 149 2.10 -37.60 62.56
C GLU A 149 1.86 -39.10 62.66
N SER A 150 2.29 -39.74 63.74
CA SER A 150 1.97 -41.17 63.96
C SER A 150 0.48 -41.34 64.31
N ALA A 151 -0.12 -42.49 63.91
CA ALA A 151 -1.53 -42.77 64.16
C ALA A 151 -1.90 -42.66 65.68
N ASP A 152 -1.04 -43.19 66.56
CA ASP A 152 -1.28 -43.14 67.99
C ASP A 152 -1.19 -41.71 68.56
N ALA A 153 -0.25 -40.87 68.09
CA ALA A 153 -0.15 -39.46 68.50
C ALA A 153 -1.38 -38.68 68.05
N TRP A 154 -1.84 -38.87 66.77
CA TRP A 154 -3.03 -38.25 66.23
C TRP A 154 -4.29 -38.63 66.98
N VAL A 155 -4.50 -39.95 67.29
CA VAL A 155 -5.63 -40.45 68.11
C VAL A 155 -5.59 -39.83 69.50
N GLY A 156 -4.38 -39.74 70.10
CA GLY A 156 -4.21 -39.11 71.43
C GLY A 156 -4.61 -37.65 71.41
N ARG A 157 -4.17 -36.88 70.42
CA ARG A 157 -4.51 -35.48 70.26
C ARG A 157 -6.01 -35.24 70.00
N MET A 158 -6.64 -36.05 69.17
CA MET A 158 -8.07 -35.97 68.89
C MET A 158 -8.93 -36.29 70.10
N ARG A 159 -8.49 -37.28 70.97
CA ARG A 159 -9.14 -37.62 72.21
C ARG A 159 -9.02 -36.48 73.26
N ALA A 160 -7.80 -35.97 73.45
CA ALA A 160 -7.55 -34.85 74.36
C ALA A 160 -8.38 -33.61 74.02
N ARG A 161 -8.55 -33.32 72.70
CA ARG A 161 -9.42 -32.23 72.24
C ARG A 161 -10.87 -32.39 72.72
N TRP A 162 -11.42 -33.65 72.73
CA TRP A 162 -12.79 -33.93 73.17
C TRP A 162 -13.02 -33.88 74.67
N GLU A 163 -11.93 -34.02 75.46
CA GLU A 163 -11.96 -33.90 76.91
C GLU A 163 -11.98 -32.46 77.40
N GLY A 164 -11.67 -31.49 76.52
CA GLY A 164 -11.67 -30.09 76.84
C GLY A 164 -13.07 -29.47 77.04
N GLU A 165 -13.17 -28.38 77.81
CA GLU A 165 -14.45 -27.65 78.05
C GLU A 165 -14.81 -26.89 76.72
N ASP A 166 -13.83 -26.25 76.11
CA ASP A 166 -13.96 -25.60 74.80
C ASP A 166 -13.30 -26.45 73.70
N ILE A 167 -14.10 -26.92 72.74
CA ILE A 167 -13.63 -27.78 71.68
C ILE A 167 -13.49 -26.98 70.43
N PRO A 168 -12.23 -26.52 70.05
CA PRO A 168 -12.04 -25.75 68.80
C PRO A 168 -12.32 -26.62 67.60
N PRO A 169 -12.88 -26.06 66.51
CA PRO A 169 -13.00 -26.73 65.23
C PRO A 169 -11.63 -27.22 64.70
N ILE A 170 -11.63 -28.37 64.02
CA ILE A 170 -10.41 -28.91 63.42
C ILE A 170 -10.69 -29.26 61.96
N GLU A 171 -9.71 -29.00 61.12
CA GLU A 171 -9.75 -29.33 59.69
C GLU A 171 -9.00 -30.63 59.43
N LEU A 172 -9.62 -31.56 58.76
CA LEU A 172 -9.06 -32.88 58.42
C LEU A 172 -9.08 -33.04 56.89
N ARG A 173 -8.01 -33.58 56.35
CA ARG A 173 -7.93 -33.98 54.96
C ARG A 173 -8.07 -35.48 54.85
N PHE A 174 -9.03 -35.93 54.06
CA PHE A 174 -9.16 -37.33 53.72
C PHE A 174 -8.21 -37.71 52.58
N ALA A 175 -7.77 -38.96 52.47
CA ALA A 175 -6.92 -39.46 51.40
C ALA A 175 -7.60 -39.32 50.02
N SER A 176 -8.94 -39.27 50.00
CA SER A 176 -9.73 -38.97 48.79
C SER A 176 -9.57 -37.52 48.28
N GLY A 177 -8.86 -36.65 49.00
CA GLY A 177 -8.72 -35.24 48.70
C GLY A 177 -9.86 -34.35 49.21
N VAL A 178 -10.82 -34.92 49.97
CA VAL A 178 -11.91 -34.17 50.61
C VAL A 178 -11.41 -33.52 51.90
N TRP A 179 -11.73 -32.25 52.09
CA TRP A 179 -11.44 -31.53 53.32
C TRP A 179 -12.71 -31.38 54.14
N VAL A 180 -12.61 -31.74 55.41
CA VAL A 180 -13.74 -31.66 56.35
C VAL A 180 -13.34 -30.84 57.59
N ARG A 181 -14.18 -29.89 57.96
CA ARG A 181 -14.07 -29.19 59.21
C ARG A 181 -14.99 -29.85 60.21
N LEU A 182 -14.40 -30.47 61.28
CA LEU A 182 -15.13 -31.02 62.38
C LEU A 182 -15.44 -29.94 63.42
N VAL A 183 -16.72 -29.78 63.72
CA VAL A 183 -17.25 -28.94 64.78
C VAL A 183 -17.94 -29.82 65.80
N ASP A 184 -17.37 -29.95 66.94
CA ASP A 184 -17.90 -30.79 68.02
C ASP A 184 -18.50 -29.92 69.11
N ARG A 185 -19.69 -30.31 69.57
CA ARG A 185 -20.38 -29.56 70.66
C ARG A 185 -21.06 -30.55 71.61
N ARG A 186 -20.91 -30.30 72.93
CA ARG A 186 -21.52 -31.08 74.01
C ARG A 186 -22.97 -30.62 74.19
N ALA A 187 -23.92 -31.53 74.09
CA ALA A 187 -25.34 -31.30 74.32
C ALA A 187 -25.65 -31.30 75.80
N ARG A 188 -26.77 -30.71 76.19
CA ARG A 188 -27.21 -30.63 77.59
C ARG A 188 -27.36 -31.96 78.36
N GLY A 189 -27.53 -33.09 77.60
CA GLY A 189 -27.60 -34.47 78.12
C GLY A 189 -26.28 -35.17 78.32
N GLY A 190 -25.16 -34.50 77.95
CA GLY A 190 -23.80 -35.09 78.01
C GLY A 190 -23.37 -35.71 76.67
N ASP A 191 -24.24 -35.83 75.68
CA ASP A 191 -23.95 -36.38 74.37
C ASP A 191 -23.07 -35.40 73.58
N MET A 192 -22.24 -35.91 72.69
CA MET A 192 -21.41 -35.14 71.79
C MET A 192 -22.02 -35.13 70.39
N VAL A 193 -22.27 -33.93 69.88
CA VAL A 193 -22.73 -33.73 68.49
C VAL A 193 -21.54 -33.25 67.66
N THR A 194 -21.26 -34.03 66.65
CA THR A 194 -20.21 -33.76 65.64
C THR A 194 -20.85 -33.36 64.34
N LEU A 195 -20.50 -32.20 63.86
CA LEU A 195 -20.80 -31.73 62.47
C LEU A 195 -19.51 -31.77 61.66
N ALA A 196 -19.55 -32.52 60.58
CA ALA A 196 -18.43 -32.62 59.60
C ALA A 196 -18.79 -31.89 58.34
N VAL A 197 -18.40 -30.64 58.30
CA VAL A 197 -18.69 -29.71 57.15
C VAL A 197 -17.69 -29.92 56.03
N ASP A 198 -18.17 -30.23 54.83
CA ASP A 198 -17.29 -30.30 53.64
C ASP A 198 -16.83 -28.92 53.25
N ILE A 199 -15.54 -28.66 53.42
CA ILE A 199 -14.87 -27.39 53.05
C ILE A 199 -13.97 -27.57 51.83
N THR A 200 -14.14 -28.68 51.06
CA THR A 200 -13.30 -28.99 49.90
C THR A 200 -13.35 -27.87 48.87
N GLY A 201 -14.55 -27.35 48.60
CA GLY A 201 -14.72 -26.20 47.70
C GLY A 201 -13.97 -24.95 48.16
N GLN A 202 -14.06 -24.65 49.47
CA GLN A 202 -13.33 -23.50 50.06
C GLN A 202 -11.81 -23.69 49.98
N MET A 203 -11.31 -24.88 50.31
CA MET A 203 -9.87 -25.22 50.25
C MET A 203 -9.35 -25.22 48.82
N ARG A 204 -10.15 -25.72 47.86
CA ARG A 204 -9.80 -25.65 46.43
C ARG A 204 -9.74 -24.20 45.93
N LEU A 205 -10.71 -23.38 46.29
CA LEU A 205 -10.70 -21.97 45.93
C LEU A 205 -9.48 -21.25 46.51
N GLN A 206 -9.18 -21.50 47.82
CA GLN A 206 -8.01 -20.95 48.48
C GLN A 206 -6.71 -21.39 47.79
N ALA A 207 -6.59 -22.69 47.49
CA ALA A 207 -5.43 -23.22 46.79
C ALA A 207 -5.33 -22.65 45.34
N ALA A 208 -6.47 -22.44 44.69
CA ALA A 208 -6.49 -21.78 43.39
C ALA A 208 -6.01 -20.33 43.45
N ILE A 209 -6.41 -19.58 44.47
CA ILE A 209 -5.94 -18.20 44.69
C ILE A 209 -4.45 -18.18 45.01
N GLU A 210 -3.95 -19.11 45.83
CA GLU A 210 -2.51 -19.25 46.10
C GLU A 210 -1.71 -19.66 44.83
N ALA A 211 -2.31 -20.41 43.93
CA ALA A 211 -1.67 -20.81 42.66
C ALA A 211 -1.67 -19.68 41.60
N ILE A 212 -2.37 -18.57 41.80
CA ILE A 212 -2.33 -17.43 40.89
C ILE A 212 -0.90 -16.91 40.80
N PRO A 213 -0.29 -16.81 39.62
CA PRO A 213 1.08 -16.32 39.48
C PRO A 213 1.23 -14.82 39.81
N ASP A 214 0.12 -14.10 39.84
CA ASP A 214 0.05 -12.66 40.15
C ASP A 214 -0.31 -12.41 41.64
N GLY A 215 0.03 -11.24 42.13
CA GLY A 215 -0.38 -10.86 43.45
C GLY A 215 -1.89 -10.66 43.53
N PHE A 216 -2.55 -11.38 44.44
CA PHE A 216 -3.99 -11.29 44.67
C PHE A 216 -4.26 -10.74 46.08
N VAL A 217 -5.18 -9.80 46.21
CA VAL A 217 -5.62 -9.23 47.49
C VAL A 217 -7.11 -8.93 47.44
N LEU A 218 -7.81 -9.21 48.51
CA LEU A 218 -9.23 -8.94 48.70
C LEU A 218 -9.46 -8.15 49.99
N PHE A 219 -10.18 -7.04 49.87
CA PHE A 219 -10.65 -6.23 51.00
C PHE A 219 -12.18 -6.26 51.06
N ASP A 220 -12.73 -6.14 52.26
CA ASP A 220 -14.16 -5.96 52.50
C ASP A 220 -14.65 -4.53 52.14
N ALA A 221 -15.95 -4.26 52.36
CA ALA A 221 -16.56 -2.95 52.09
C ALA A 221 -16.00 -1.82 52.98
N GLU A 222 -15.50 -2.17 54.17
CA GLU A 222 -14.85 -1.24 55.09
C GLU A 222 -13.35 -1.05 54.81
N GLY A 223 -12.81 -1.69 53.76
CA GLY A 223 -11.42 -1.63 53.35
C GLY A 223 -10.49 -2.40 54.27
N ARG A 224 -10.98 -3.48 54.89
CA ARG A 224 -10.19 -4.38 55.73
C ARG A 224 -9.75 -5.57 54.88
N LEU A 225 -8.51 -5.98 55.05
CA LEU A 225 -7.96 -7.16 54.36
C LEU A 225 -8.73 -8.43 54.73
N VAL A 226 -9.35 -9.07 53.76
CA VAL A 226 -9.99 -10.38 53.93
C VAL A 226 -8.94 -11.47 53.71
N MET A 227 -8.21 -11.39 52.60
CA MET A 227 -7.15 -12.34 52.26
C MET A 227 -6.20 -11.77 51.20
N CYS A 228 -5.02 -12.31 51.16
CA CYS A 228 -4.08 -12.13 50.04
C CYS A 228 -3.28 -13.43 49.82
N ASN A 229 -2.83 -13.66 48.58
CA ASN A 229 -1.97 -14.81 48.29
C ASN A 229 -0.49 -14.52 48.65
N GLU A 230 0.30 -15.57 48.66
CA GLU A 230 1.74 -15.46 49.00
C GLU A 230 2.48 -14.60 47.95
N ARG A 231 2.03 -14.64 46.68
CA ARG A 231 2.61 -13.80 45.64
C ARG A 231 2.44 -12.30 45.94
N HIS A 232 1.31 -11.90 46.47
CA HIS A 232 1.08 -10.50 46.91
C HIS A 232 2.04 -10.12 48.06
N ARG A 233 2.24 -11.04 49.04
CA ARG A 233 3.19 -10.78 50.16
C ARG A 233 4.61 -10.64 49.62
N ALA A 234 5.01 -11.48 48.68
CA ALA A 234 6.33 -11.43 48.05
C ALA A 234 6.58 -10.18 47.23
N LEU A 235 5.52 -9.57 46.66
CA LEU A 235 5.63 -8.31 45.91
C LEU A 235 5.80 -7.10 46.84
N TYR A 236 5.29 -7.22 48.07
CA TYR A 236 5.32 -6.15 49.07
C TYR A 236 6.00 -6.60 50.38
N PRO A 237 7.28 -7.00 50.33
CA PRO A 237 7.96 -7.64 51.46
C PRO A 237 8.02 -6.74 52.70
N GLU A 238 8.24 -5.45 52.52
CA GLU A 238 8.32 -4.48 53.63
C GLU A 238 6.95 -4.22 54.27
N SER A 239 5.86 -4.43 53.54
CA SER A 239 4.49 -4.34 54.02
C SER A 239 3.93 -5.69 54.50
N ALA A 240 4.60 -6.80 54.24
CA ALA A 240 4.12 -8.15 54.53
C ALA A 240 3.72 -8.37 56.01
N PRO A 241 4.45 -7.86 56.99
CA PRO A 241 4.01 -7.99 58.41
C PRO A 241 2.66 -7.32 58.72
N ALA A 242 2.26 -6.31 57.95
CA ALA A 242 0.98 -5.64 58.13
C ALA A 242 -0.17 -6.30 57.38
N LEU A 243 0.13 -7.25 56.47
CA LEU A 243 -0.86 -7.96 55.65
C LEU A 243 -1.53 -9.09 56.48
N THR A 244 -2.23 -8.70 57.55
CA THR A 244 -2.98 -9.60 58.38
C THR A 244 -4.50 -9.44 58.15
N PRO A 245 -5.29 -10.52 58.12
CA PRO A 245 -6.74 -10.39 58.02
C PRO A 245 -7.34 -9.39 59.02
N GLY A 246 -8.20 -8.49 58.56
CA GLY A 246 -8.80 -7.42 59.32
C GLY A 246 -8.02 -6.10 59.34
N ALA A 247 -6.74 -6.08 58.87
CA ALA A 247 -5.97 -4.84 58.76
C ALA A 247 -6.56 -3.89 57.71
N ARG A 248 -6.58 -2.58 58.01
CA ARG A 248 -7.12 -1.59 57.08
C ARG A 248 -6.13 -1.25 55.96
N PHE A 249 -6.62 -1.01 54.79
CA PHE A 249 -5.79 -0.68 53.61
C PHE A 249 -4.88 0.53 53.86
N ASP A 250 -5.42 1.59 54.48
CA ASP A 250 -4.64 2.80 54.83
C ASP A 250 -3.54 2.53 55.87
N ASP A 251 -3.78 1.62 56.82
CA ASP A 251 -2.76 1.24 57.80
C ASP A 251 -1.63 0.40 57.14
N ILE A 252 -1.97 -0.49 56.23
CA ILE A 252 -1.00 -1.26 55.47
C ILE A 252 -0.12 -0.34 54.62
N LEU A 253 -0.70 0.66 53.91
CA LEU A 253 0.07 1.64 53.16
C LEU A 253 1.01 2.46 54.05
N ARG A 254 0.51 2.97 55.22
CA ARG A 254 1.31 3.73 56.18
C ARG A 254 2.44 2.89 56.75
N PHE A 255 2.21 1.62 56.99
CA PHE A 255 3.25 0.69 57.44
C PHE A 255 4.32 0.52 56.38
N GLY A 256 3.94 0.30 55.12
CA GLY A 256 4.86 0.18 53.98
C GLY A 256 5.66 1.45 53.73
N LEU A 257 5.05 2.64 53.84
CA LEU A 257 5.74 3.92 53.73
C LEU A 257 6.85 4.07 54.81
N ARG A 258 6.54 3.72 56.04
CA ARG A 258 7.52 3.79 57.16
C ARG A 258 8.71 2.83 56.96
N ASN A 259 8.49 1.73 56.28
CA ASN A 259 9.52 0.71 56.02
C ASN A 259 10.17 0.84 54.64
N GLY A 260 9.87 1.91 53.88
CA GLY A 260 10.53 2.17 52.58
C GLY A 260 10.03 1.31 51.42
N GLN A 261 8.84 0.72 51.51
CA GLN A 261 8.25 -0.11 50.46
C GLN A 261 8.06 0.66 49.16
N TYR A 262 7.83 1.98 49.21
CA TYR A 262 7.48 2.83 48.08
C TYR A 262 8.53 3.92 47.84
N PRO A 263 9.61 3.66 47.11
CA PRO A 263 10.69 4.63 46.87
C PRO A 263 10.20 5.92 46.19
N GLU A 264 9.16 5.85 45.39
CA GLU A 264 8.56 6.98 44.66
C GLU A 264 7.81 7.96 45.59
N ALA A 265 7.50 7.54 46.79
CA ALA A 265 6.87 8.34 47.82
C ALA A 265 7.88 9.15 48.65
N GLN A 266 9.18 8.89 48.53
CA GLN A 266 10.21 9.49 49.37
C GLN A 266 10.22 11.02 49.23
N GLY A 267 10.03 11.72 50.39
CA GLY A 267 9.96 13.17 50.43
C GLY A 267 8.58 13.76 50.09
N ARG A 268 7.60 12.92 49.73
CA ARG A 268 6.20 13.31 49.43
C ARG A 268 5.17 12.29 50.01
N GLU A 269 5.50 11.70 51.14
CA GLU A 269 4.75 10.53 51.65
C GLU A 269 3.26 10.86 51.91
N ALA A 270 2.95 12.08 52.37
CA ALA A 270 1.57 12.49 52.61
C ALA A 270 0.76 12.65 51.34
N ASP A 271 1.36 13.28 50.32
CA ASP A 271 0.72 13.51 49.02
C ASP A 271 0.53 12.18 48.27
N TRP A 272 1.56 11.33 48.26
CA TRP A 272 1.51 10.01 47.65
C TRP A 272 0.41 9.13 48.28
N LEU A 273 0.32 9.14 49.64
CA LEU A 273 -0.71 8.41 50.34
C LEU A 273 -2.11 8.90 49.95
N ALA A 274 -2.29 10.24 49.90
CA ALA A 274 -3.58 10.83 49.49
C ALA A 274 -3.95 10.45 48.07
N GLU A 275 -2.99 10.51 47.12
CA GLU A 275 -3.16 10.08 45.71
C GLU A 275 -3.53 8.60 45.64
N ARG A 276 -2.82 7.73 46.35
CA ARG A 276 -3.05 6.28 46.34
C ARG A 276 -4.43 5.90 46.94
N LEU A 277 -4.83 6.56 48.04
CA LEU A 277 -6.15 6.39 48.65
C LEU A 277 -7.26 6.94 47.73
N ALA A 278 -7.02 8.04 47.02
CA ALA A 278 -7.97 8.57 46.05
C ALA A 278 -8.13 7.60 44.83
N ALA A 279 -7.06 7.02 44.34
CA ALA A 279 -7.09 6.00 43.30
C ALA A 279 -7.84 4.74 43.76
N TYR A 280 -7.58 4.29 44.99
CA TYR A 280 -8.30 3.17 45.62
C TYR A 280 -9.80 3.41 45.67
N ARG A 281 -10.26 4.64 45.98
CA ARG A 281 -11.70 4.99 46.04
C ARG A 281 -12.41 5.08 44.69
N ARG A 282 -11.66 5.20 43.59
CA ARG A 282 -12.18 5.30 42.22
C ARG A 282 -11.59 4.19 41.35
N PRO A 283 -12.01 2.94 41.56
CA PRO A 283 -11.50 1.83 40.75
C PRO A 283 -11.96 1.97 39.28
N GLY A 284 -11.09 1.65 38.34
CA GLY A 284 -11.48 1.60 36.91
C GLY A 284 -10.36 1.76 35.93
N GLN A 285 -9.29 2.48 36.29
CA GLN A 285 -8.12 2.53 35.43
C GLN A 285 -6.96 1.71 36.01
N PRO A 286 -6.30 0.85 35.22
CA PRO A 286 -5.10 0.15 35.65
C PRO A 286 -4.02 1.16 36.10
N LEU A 287 -3.47 0.98 37.29
CA LEU A 287 -2.34 1.78 37.75
C LEU A 287 -1.05 1.01 37.44
N GLU A 288 -0.14 1.63 36.67
CA GLU A 288 1.20 1.10 36.45
C GLU A 288 2.15 1.81 37.43
N GLN A 289 2.83 1.03 38.24
CA GLN A 289 3.82 1.55 39.19
C GLN A 289 5.12 0.76 39.13
N ARG A 290 6.23 1.41 39.41
CA ARG A 290 7.52 0.76 39.52
C ARG A 290 7.83 0.45 40.99
N LEU A 291 7.99 -0.82 41.33
CA LEU A 291 8.25 -1.27 42.68
C LEU A 291 9.47 -2.19 42.68
N ALA A 292 10.46 -1.90 43.49
CA ALA A 292 11.68 -2.72 43.64
C ALA A 292 12.32 -3.14 42.28
N GLY A 293 12.34 -2.22 41.33
CA GLY A 293 12.89 -2.47 40.00
C GLY A 293 11.96 -3.19 39.00
N ARG A 294 10.79 -3.63 39.44
CA ARG A 294 9.77 -4.27 38.61
C ARG A 294 8.67 -3.31 38.23
N TRP A 295 8.06 -3.52 37.08
CA TRP A 295 6.85 -2.82 36.68
C TRP A 295 5.63 -3.66 37.05
N LEU A 296 4.79 -3.13 37.90
CA LEU A 296 3.54 -3.77 38.33
C LEU A 296 2.37 -3.01 37.75
N ARG A 297 1.44 -3.76 37.17
CA ARG A 297 0.11 -3.25 36.78
C ARG A 297 -0.89 -3.68 37.86
N VAL A 298 -1.42 -2.71 38.58
CA VAL A 298 -2.40 -2.89 39.63
C VAL A 298 -3.79 -2.71 39.06
N LEU A 299 -4.57 -3.77 39.09
CA LEU A 299 -5.96 -3.82 38.68
C LEU A 299 -6.83 -3.90 39.94
N GLU A 300 -7.64 -2.91 40.16
CA GLU A 300 -8.58 -2.90 41.30
C GLU A 300 -10.02 -2.87 40.80
N ARG A 301 -10.85 -3.75 41.31
CA ARG A 301 -12.29 -3.83 40.99
C ARG A 301 -13.11 -3.94 42.25
N GLU A 302 -14.29 -3.36 42.23
CA GLU A 302 -15.29 -3.49 43.30
C GLU A 302 -16.01 -4.82 43.15
N THR A 303 -16.22 -5.50 44.27
CA THR A 303 -17.01 -6.73 44.35
C THR A 303 -18.49 -6.39 44.54
N PRO A 304 -19.44 -7.29 44.23
CA PRO A 304 -20.89 -7.02 44.35
C PRO A 304 -21.36 -6.66 45.75
N ASP A 305 -20.60 -7.04 46.78
CA ASP A 305 -20.85 -6.76 48.20
C ASP A 305 -20.18 -5.45 48.69
N GLY A 306 -19.60 -4.67 47.75
CA GLY A 306 -18.95 -3.40 48.06
C GLY A 306 -17.50 -3.53 48.52
N GLY A 307 -16.97 -4.73 48.57
CA GLY A 307 -15.55 -4.99 48.83
C GLY A 307 -14.67 -4.65 47.64
N ARG A 308 -13.39 -5.01 47.71
CA ARG A 308 -12.44 -4.69 46.62
C ARG A 308 -11.43 -5.80 46.39
N VAL A 309 -11.34 -6.24 45.14
CA VAL A 309 -10.31 -7.15 44.70
C VAL A 309 -9.21 -6.42 43.96
N GLY A 310 -7.97 -6.70 44.30
CA GLY A 310 -6.76 -6.18 43.64
C GLY A 310 -5.95 -7.32 43.03
N LEU A 311 -5.50 -7.12 41.79
CA LEU A 311 -4.57 -8.00 41.11
C LEU A 311 -3.31 -7.21 40.75
N GLN A 312 -2.14 -7.72 41.08
CA GLN A 312 -0.85 -7.12 40.75
C GLN A 312 -0.11 -8.01 39.77
N VAL A 313 -0.11 -7.58 38.51
CA VAL A 313 0.53 -8.30 37.42
C VAL A 313 1.93 -7.74 37.20
N ASP A 314 2.94 -8.59 37.19
CA ASP A 314 4.31 -8.20 36.82
C ASP A 314 4.41 -8.05 35.30
N ILE A 315 4.54 -6.81 34.86
CA ILE A 315 4.65 -6.46 33.44
C ILE A 315 6.08 -6.05 33.03
N THR A 316 7.07 -6.37 33.83
CA THR A 316 8.47 -5.98 33.58
C THR A 316 8.99 -6.49 32.26
N GLU A 317 8.70 -7.74 31.93
CA GLU A 317 9.08 -8.34 30.64
C GLU A 317 8.38 -7.65 29.46
N ILE A 318 7.08 -7.40 29.57
CA ILE A 318 6.29 -6.70 28.56
C ILE A 318 6.85 -5.29 28.31
N LYS A 319 7.17 -4.54 29.38
CA LYS A 319 7.80 -3.21 29.28
C LYS A 319 9.20 -3.29 28.66
N GLY A 320 9.95 -4.32 28.99
CA GLY A 320 11.27 -4.57 28.36
C GLY A 320 11.16 -4.84 26.87
N GLN A 321 10.24 -5.72 26.47
CA GLN A 321 9.99 -6.05 25.07
C GLN A 321 9.46 -4.82 24.30
N GLN A 322 8.56 -4.05 24.90
CA GLN A 322 8.04 -2.83 24.29
C GLN A 322 9.16 -1.81 24.06
N ALA A 323 10.00 -1.56 25.06
CA ALA A 323 11.14 -0.65 24.92
C ALA A 323 12.16 -1.13 23.88
N ALA A 324 12.43 -2.43 23.83
CA ALA A 324 13.32 -3.02 22.82
C ALA A 324 12.74 -2.88 21.40
N LEU A 325 11.42 -3.10 21.24
CA LEU A 325 10.73 -2.93 19.96
C LEU A 325 10.74 -1.47 19.50
N GLU A 326 10.47 -0.53 20.42
CA GLU A 326 10.52 0.91 20.14
C GLU A 326 11.94 1.35 19.74
N ALA A 327 12.96 0.85 20.44
CA ALA A 327 14.35 1.12 20.11
C ALA A 327 14.76 0.52 18.75
N ALA A 328 14.35 -0.72 18.46
CA ALA A 328 14.60 -1.37 17.17
C ALA A 328 13.89 -0.63 16.02
N ARG A 329 12.64 -0.22 16.23
CA ARG A 329 11.89 0.59 15.26
C ARG A 329 12.56 1.94 15.01
N ALA A 330 12.90 2.67 16.07
CA ALA A 330 13.61 3.95 15.94
C ALA A 330 14.95 3.81 15.22
N GLY A 331 15.68 2.73 15.51
CA GLY A 331 16.92 2.38 14.80
C GLY A 331 16.71 2.11 13.31
N ALA A 332 15.69 1.32 12.97
CA ALA A 332 15.33 1.02 11.58
C ALA A 332 14.90 2.27 10.82
N GLU A 333 14.06 3.12 11.43
CA GLU A 333 13.64 4.40 10.84
C GLU A 333 14.81 5.37 10.65
N ALA A 334 15.76 5.42 11.60
CA ALA A 334 16.96 6.24 11.47
C ALA A 334 17.88 5.74 10.35
N ALA A 335 18.06 4.42 10.23
CA ALA A 335 18.86 3.80 9.16
C ALA A 335 18.23 4.04 7.78
N SER A 336 16.90 3.92 7.66
CA SER A 336 16.17 4.20 6.42
C SER A 336 16.29 5.67 6.00
N ARG A 337 16.17 6.61 6.95
CA ARG A 337 16.38 8.05 6.68
C ARG A 337 17.80 8.36 6.25
N ALA A 338 18.79 7.75 6.90
CA ALA A 338 20.21 7.91 6.55
C ALA A 338 20.49 7.35 5.15
N LYS A 339 19.94 6.15 4.80
CA LYS A 339 20.04 5.54 3.47
C LYS A 339 19.50 6.48 2.39
N SER A 340 18.28 7.03 2.61
CA SER A 340 17.62 7.92 1.65
C SER A 340 18.38 9.24 1.46
N ALA A 341 18.88 9.84 2.55
CA ALA A 341 19.67 11.09 2.49
C ALA A 341 21.02 10.86 1.79
N PHE A 342 21.68 9.74 2.07
CA PHE A 342 22.92 9.35 1.41
C PHE A 342 22.72 9.21 -0.11
N LEU A 343 21.69 8.48 -0.55
CA LEU A 343 21.41 8.27 -1.97
C LEU A 343 21.06 9.58 -2.66
N ALA A 344 20.30 10.47 -2.02
CA ALA A 344 19.94 11.78 -2.57
C ALA A 344 21.20 12.64 -2.78
N ASN A 345 22.09 12.71 -1.78
CA ASN A 345 23.33 13.48 -1.88
C ASN A 345 24.28 12.88 -2.93
N MET A 346 24.45 11.55 -2.93
CA MET A 346 25.31 10.87 -3.92
C MET A 346 24.85 11.10 -5.35
N SER A 347 23.52 11.10 -5.58
CA SER A 347 23.00 11.41 -6.91
C SER A 347 23.36 12.80 -7.38
N HIS A 348 23.25 13.81 -6.50
CA HIS A 348 23.69 15.17 -6.83
C HIS A 348 25.18 15.23 -7.17
N GLU A 349 26.01 14.62 -6.32
CA GLU A 349 27.46 14.60 -6.49
C GLU A 349 27.91 13.86 -7.76
N ILE A 350 27.12 12.86 -8.22
CA ILE A 350 27.41 12.13 -9.47
C ILE A 350 26.78 12.82 -10.67
N ARG A 351 25.59 13.41 -10.55
CA ARG A 351 24.87 14.08 -11.65
C ARG A 351 25.67 15.27 -12.19
N THR A 352 26.23 16.09 -11.32
CA THR A 352 26.96 17.30 -11.71
C THR A 352 28.14 16.99 -12.63
N PRO A 353 29.11 16.14 -12.28
CA PRO A 353 30.20 15.79 -13.20
C PRO A 353 29.73 15.05 -14.45
N MET A 354 28.70 14.21 -14.35
CA MET A 354 28.17 13.46 -15.50
C MET A 354 27.49 14.37 -16.51
N ASN A 355 26.70 15.35 -16.06
CA ASN A 355 26.15 16.38 -16.96
C ASN A 355 27.27 17.14 -17.69
N GLY A 356 28.38 17.41 -17.00
CA GLY A 356 29.55 18.01 -17.63
C GLY A 356 30.16 17.11 -18.72
N VAL A 357 30.32 15.80 -18.44
CA VAL A 357 30.88 14.84 -19.42
C VAL A 357 29.95 14.70 -20.63
N VAL A 358 28.64 14.51 -20.41
CA VAL A 358 27.63 14.38 -21.49
C VAL A 358 27.57 15.66 -22.33
N GLY A 359 27.52 16.83 -21.67
CA GLY A 359 27.50 18.10 -22.39
C GLY A 359 28.77 18.37 -23.19
N MET A 360 29.95 17.99 -22.69
CA MET A 360 31.20 18.09 -23.45
C MET A 360 31.22 17.11 -24.64
N ALA A 361 30.72 15.89 -24.46
CA ALA A 361 30.62 14.91 -25.54
C ALA A 361 29.64 15.40 -26.64
N GLU A 362 28.49 15.95 -26.24
CA GLU A 362 27.53 16.57 -27.15
C GLU A 362 28.15 17.73 -27.94
N LEU A 363 28.89 18.62 -27.27
CA LEU A 363 29.61 19.71 -27.91
C LEU A 363 30.71 19.22 -28.85
N LEU A 364 31.37 18.10 -28.55
CA LEU A 364 32.32 17.50 -29.45
C LEU A 364 31.64 16.96 -30.72
N CYS A 365 30.49 16.33 -30.61
CA CYS A 365 29.71 15.81 -31.74
C CYS A 365 29.27 16.94 -32.73
N ASP A 366 29.15 18.20 -32.23
CA ASP A 366 28.80 19.39 -33.02
C ASP A 366 30.02 20.00 -33.75
N THR A 367 31.24 19.49 -33.54
CA THR A 367 32.45 19.95 -34.22
C THR A 367 32.77 19.09 -35.43
N GLU A 368 33.73 19.55 -36.28
CA GLU A 368 34.26 18.70 -37.36
C GLU A 368 35.10 17.56 -36.73
N LEU A 369 34.54 16.39 -36.66
CA LEU A 369 35.18 15.17 -36.15
C LEU A 369 35.45 14.20 -37.33
N THR A 370 36.55 13.43 -37.19
CA THR A 370 36.70 12.23 -38.01
C THR A 370 35.64 11.21 -37.62
N GLU A 371 35.37 10.24 -38.48
CA GLU A 371 34.36 9.21 -38.22
C GLU A 371 34.67 8.40 -36.95
N GLU A 372 35.94 8.10 -36.70
CA GLU A 372 36.41 7.45 -35.47
C GLU A 372 36.22 8.31 -34.24
N GLN A 373 36.55 9.61 -34.30
CA GLN A 373 36.33 10.54 -33.19
C GLN A 373 34.85 10.73 -32.88
N ARG A 374 33.99 10.73 -33.89
CA ARG A 374 32.53 10.80 -33.74
C ARG A 374 31.99 9.58 -33.00
N ILE A 375 32.46 8.36 -33.34
CA ILE A 375 32.10 7.13 -32.64
C ILE A 375 32.51 7.23 -31.16
N PHE A 376 33.72 7.74 -30.84
CA PHE A 376 34.17 7.91 -29.46
C PHE A 376 33.29 8.92 -28.69
N ALA A 377 32.99 10.07 -29.30
CA ALA A 377 32.17 11.10 -28.69
C ALA A 377 30.73 10.61 -28.45
N ASP A 378 30.14 9.92 -29.41
CA ASP A 378 28.81 9.31 -29.29
C ASP A 378 28.79 8.19 -28.22
N THR A 379 29.86 7.39 -28.11
CA THR A 379 30.00 6.36 -27.09
C THR A 379 30.11 6.96 -25.69
N ILE A 380 30.86 8.04 -25.53
CA ILE A 380 30.98 8.75 -24.25
C ILE A 380 29.63 9.34 -23.87
N ARG A 381 28.96 10.01 -24.82
CA ARG A 381 27.62 10.62 -24.61
C ARG A 381 26.61 9.56 -24.19
N SER A 382 26.47 8.47 -24.98
CA SER A 382 25.48 7.42 -24.70
C SER A 382 25.74 6.68 -23.37
N SER A 383 27.03 6.45 -23.02
CA SER A 383 27.39 5.84 -21.74
C SER A 383 27.08 6.78 -20.56
N GLY A 384 27.33 8.08 -20.72
CA GLY A 384 27.00 9.09 -19.73
C GLY A 384 25.49 9.23 -19.49
N GLU A 385 24.69 9.27 -20.58
CA GLU A 385 23.23 9.27 -20.53
C GLU A 385 22.68 8.00 -19.83
N ALA A 386 23.22 6.83 -20.17
CA ALA A 386 22.84 5.57 -19.55
C ALA A 386 23.12 5.57 -18.04
N LEU A 387 24.28 6.09 -17.61
CA LEU A 387 24.62 6.19 -16.18
C LEU A 387 23.65 7.14 -15.44
N LEU A 388 23.28 8.26 -16.04
CA LEU A 388 22.30 9.19 -15.45
C LEU A 388 20.93 8.54 -15.29
N VAL A 389 20.48 7.72 -16.23
CA VAL A 389 19.25 6.93 -16.11
C VAL A 389 19.33 5.97 -14.93
N ILE A 390 20.43 5.22 -14.80
CA ILE A 390 20.65 4.28 -13.69
C ILE A 390 20.57 5.00 -12.33
N ILE A 391 21.24 6.15 -12.21
CA ILE A 391 21.25 6.93 -10.96
C ILE A 391 19.83 7.41 -10.61
N ASN A 392 19.10 7.91 -11.60
CA ASN A 392 17.72 8.34 -11.39
C ASN A 392 16.79 7.18 -11.02
N ASP A 393 16.96 6.01 -11.64
CA ASP A 393 16.23 4.78 -11.28
C ASP A 393 16.46 4.38 -9.81
N ILE A 394 17.72 4.40 -9.35
CA ILE A 394 18.06 4.09 -7.95
C ILE A 394 17.41 5.09 -6.99
N LEU A 395 17.41 6.37 -7.35
CA LEU A 395 16.76 7.42 -6.55
C LEU A 395 15.25 7.26 -6.50
N ASP A 396 14.62 7.04 -7.65
CA ASP A 396 13.18 6.88 -7.72
C ASP A 396 12.75 5.64 -6.91
N TYR A 397 13.50 4.53 -7.05
CA TYR A 397 13.29 3.34 -6.25
C TYR A 397 13.41 3.62 -4.73
N SER A 398 14.47 4.32 -4.31
CA SER A 398 14.66 4.69 -2.90
C SER A 398 13.55 5.60 -2.35
N LYS A 399 13.03 6.52 -3.18
CA LYS A 399 11.89 7.38 -2.81
C LYS A 399 10.58 6.60 -2.68
N ILE A 400 10.38 5.60 -3.56
CA ILE A 400 9.22 4.70 -3.50
C ILE A 400 9.29 3.83 -2.24
N GLU A 401 10.45 3.20 -1.96
CA GLU A 401 10.68 2.36 -0.78
C GLU A 401 10.44 3.13 0.53
N ALA A 402 10.89 4.40 0.58
CA ALA A 402 10.77 5.27 1.75
C ALA A 402 9.41 5.97 1.91
N ASP A 403 8.44 5.68 1.04
CA ASP A 403 7.11 6.34 1.03
C ASP A 403 7.18 7.87 0.83
N LYS A 404 8.21 8.37 0.13
CA LYS A 404 8.50 9.80 -0.06
C LYS A 404 8.24 10.32 -1.48
N LEU A 405 7.71 9.48 -2.36
CA LEU A 405 7.37 9.90 -3.71
C LEU A 405 6.09 10.74 -3.67
N THR A 406 6.19 12.00 -4.07
CA THR A 406 5.04 12.89 -4.29
C THR A 406 4.61 12.82 -5.75
N LEU A 407 3.31 12.78 -6.00
CA LEU A 407 2.71 12.84 -7.33
C LEU A 407 2.28 14.28 -7.64
N HIS A 408 2.49 14.70 -8.88
CA HIS A 408 2.12 16.04 -9.37
C HIS A 408 1.00 15.91 -10.41
N PRO A 409 -0.27 15.93 -9.99
CA PRO A 409 -1.39 15.78 -10.90
C PRO A 409 -1.61 17.06 -11.70
N GLU A 410 -1.41 16.98 -13.02
CA GLU A 410 -1.67 18.07 -13.97
C GLU A 410 -2.44 17.55 -15.20
N PRO A 411 -3.14 18.42 -15.93
CA PRO A 411 -3.79 18.05 -17.18
C PRO A 411 -2.77 17.65 -18.25
N PHE A 412 -2.97 16.49 -18.88
CA PHE A 412 -2.11 16.02 -19.95
C PHE A 412 -2.89 15.27 -21.03
N ASP A 413 -2.32 15.18 -22.22
CA ASP A 413 -2.88 14.38 -23.33
C ASP A 413 -2.17 13.02 -23.40
N LEU A 414 -2.90 11.96 -23.05
CA LEU A 414 -2.35 10.60 -22.97
C LEU A 414 -2.05 10.02 -24.37
N GLU A 415 -2.92 10.24 -25.36
CA GLU A 415 -2.69 9.75 -26.72
C GLU A 415 -1.43 10.38 -27.30
N ARG A 416 -1.31 11.69 -27.21
CA ARG A 416 -0.13 12.41 -27.68
C ARG A 416 1.14 11.95 -26.96
N MET A 417 1.08 11.75 -25.65
CA MET A 417 2.22 11.27 -24.85
C MET A 417 2.70 9.88 -25.33
N ILE A 418 1.76 8.94 -25.59
CA ILE A 418 2.09 7.60 -26.12
C ILE A 418 2.77 7.72 -27.47
N HIS A 419 2.26 8.58 -28.35
CA HIS A 419 2.87 8.80 -29.67
C HIS A 419 4.26 9.43 -29.55
N GLU A 420 4.47 10.38 -28.64
CA GLU A 420 5.77 10.96 -28.36
C GLU A 420 6.78 9.91 -27.88
N VAL A 421 6.38 8.99 -27.00
CA VAL A 421 7.23 7.88 -26.58
C VAL A 421 7.49 6.90 -27.73
N ALA A 422 6.48 6.60 -28.55
CA ALA A 422 6.64 5.78 -29.76
C ALA A 422 7.66 6.39 -30.72
N MET A 423 7.58 7.70 -30.94
CA MET A 423 8.52 8.44 -31.79
C MET A 423 9.96 8.39 -31.29
N LEU A 424 10.17 8.48 -29.96
CA LEU A 424 11.51 8.33 -29.35
C LEU A 424 12.12 6.94 -29.60
N LEU A 425 11.26 5.89 -29.66
CA LEU A 425 11.69 4.50 -29.83
C LEU A 425 11.74 4.08 -31.33
N GLN A 426 11.11 4.86 -32.22
CA GLN A 426 10.99 4.56 -33.65
C GLN A 426 12.35 4.29 -34.32
N PRO A 427 13.43 5.08 -34.10
CA PRO A 427 14.72 4.78 -34.70
C PRO A 427 15.27 3.40 -34.36
N ARG A 428 15.17 3.03 -33.07
CA ARG A 428 15.62 1.71 -32.58
C ARG A 428 14.76 0.58 -33.12
N ALA A 429 13.45 0.81 -33.27
CA ALA A 429 12.55 -0.16 -33.86
C ALA A 429 12.87 -0.35 -35.36
N GLN A 430 13.13 0.73 -36.10
CA GLN A 430 13.53 0.67 -37.51
C GLN A 430 14.86 -0.05 -37.74
N GLU A 431 15.90 0.21 -36.92
CA GLU A 431 17.18 -0.49 -36.97
C GLU A 431 17.03 -2.02 -36.83
N ARG A 432 15.97 -2.46 -36.13
CA ARG A 432 15.65 -3.88 -35.92
C ARG A 432 14.57 -4.41 -36.88
N GLY A 433 14.03 -3.56 -37.74
CA GLY A 433 12.95 -3.95 -38.66
C GLY A 433 11.63 -4.24 -37.96
N LEU A 434 11.39 -3.64 -36.78
CA LEU A 434 10.16 -3.83 -36.01
C LEU A 434 9.09 -2.81 -36.40
N ALA A 435 7.84 -3.28 -36.53
CA ALA A 435 6.70 -2.41 -36.68
C ALA A 435 6.24 -1.93 -35.28
N LEU A 436 6.20 -0.61 -35.04
CA LEU A 436 5.68 0.00 -33.82
C LEU A 436 4.30 0.60 -34.11
N GLN A 437 3.28 0.16 -33.38
CA GLN A 437 1.88 0.47 -33.62
C GLN A 437 1.17 0.94 -32.36
N VAL A 438 0.22 1.88 -32.51
CA VAL A 438 -0.58 2.42 -31.42
C VAL A 438 -2.06 2.28 -31.77
N ASP A 439 -2.79 1.53 -30.97
CA ASP A 439 -4.25 1.35 -31.05
C ASP A 439 -4.91 2.05 -29.85
N TYR A 440 -5.24 3.32 -30.03
CA TYR A 440 -5.96 4.10 -29.04
C TYR A 440 -7.46 4.05 -29.29
N ASP A 441 -8.24 3.69 -28.28
CA ASP A 441 -9.70 3.61 -28.41
C ASP A 441 -10.28 4.95 -28.88
N MET A 442 -11.00 4.92 -30.00
CA MET A 442 -11.56 6.11 -30.64
C MET A 442 -12.51 6.91 -29.74
N PHE A 443 -13.06 6.27 -28.74
CA PHE A 443 -14.09 6.82 -27.89
C PHE A 443 -13.59 7.21 -26.50
N LEU A 444 -12.35 6.84 -26.21
CA LEU A 444 -11.70 7.22 -24.97
C LEU A 444 -11.26 8.70 -25.06
N PRO A 445 -11.54 9.52 -24.05
CA PRO A 445 -10.96 10.86 -23.95
C PRO A 445 -9.42 10.81 -24.04
N THR A 446 -8.80 11.87 -24.53
CA THR A 446 -7.34 11.99 -24.58
C THR A 446 -6.77 12.75 -23.40
N ARG A 447 -7.54 13.73 -22.86
CA ARG A 447 -7.08 14.64 -21.81
C ARG A 447 -7.53 14.19 -20.44
N PHE A 448 -6.55 13.89 -19.61
CA PHE A 448 -6.71 13.41 -18.24
C PHE A 448 -5.95 14.27 -17.26
N VAL A 449 -6.29 14.16 -15.97
CA VAL A 449 -5.52 14.74 -14.86
C VAL A 449 -4.74 13.61 -14.17
N GLY A 450 -3.43 13.79 -14.06
CA GLY A 450 -2.52 12.81 -13.44
C GLY A 450 -1.09 13.31 -13.53
N ASP A 451 -0.10 12.52 -13.12
CA ASP A 451 1.31 12.89 -13.22
C ASP A 451 1.90 12.47 -14.59
N PRO A 452 2.03 13.39 -15.55
CA PRO A 452 2.50 13.05 -16.90
C PRO A 452 3.96 12.60 -16.90
N GLY A 453 4.79 13.09 -15.97
CA GLY A 453 6.18 12.66 -15.85
C GLY A 453 6.27 11.18 -15.48
N ARG A 454 5.50 10.74 -14.51
CA ARG A 454 5.47 9.34 -14.06
C ARG A 454 4.78 8.42 -15.05
N VAL A 455 3.68 8.84 -15.66
CA VAL A 455 3.03 8.07 -16.74
C VAL A 455 3.99 7.88 -17.92
N ARG A 456 4.70 8.93 -18.35
CA ARG A 456 5.73 8.87 -19.40
C ARG A 456 6.86 7.91 -19.02
N GLN A 457 7.31 7.92 -17.77
CA GLN A 457 8.35 7.01 -17.27
C GLN A 457 7.91 5.54 -17.37
N VAL A 458 6.67 5.24 -16.95
CA VAL A 458 6.07 3.90 -17.09
C VAL A 458 6.00 3.47 -18.56
N LEU A 459 5.46 4.33 -19.42
CA LEU A 459 5.35 4.04 -20.87
C LEU A 459 6.71 3.81 -21.51
N THR A 460 7.70 4.69 -21.23
CA THR A 460 9.06 4.56 -21.78
C THR A 460 9.72 3.27 -21.35
N ASN A 461 9.51 2.84 -20.09
CA ASN A 461 10.06 1.58 -19.61
C ASN A 461 9.40 0.36 -20.28
N LEU A 462 8.07 0.31 -20.32
CA LEU A 462 7.35 -0.83 -20.89
C LEU A 462 7.58 -0.95 -22.41
N MET A 463 7.41 0.16 -23.15
CA MET A 463 7.62 0.20 -24.61
C MET A 463 9.10 -0.01 -24.96
N GLY A 464 10.02 0.56 -24.17
CA GLY A 464 11.46 0.36 -24.34
C GLY A 464 11.86 -1.11 -24.15
N ASN A 465 11.30 -1.79 -23.15
CA ASN A 465 11.51 -3.22 -22.96
C ASN A 465 10.93 -4.05 -24.13
N ALA A 466 9.73 -3.74 -24.60
CA ALA A 466 9.13 -4.42 -25.75
C ALA A 466 10.02 -4.31 -27.00
N VAL A 467 10.51 -3.11 -27.36
CA VAL A 467 11.44 -2.92 -28.48
C VAL A 467 12.79 -3.60 -28.24
N LYS A 468 13.25 -3.64 -26.99
CA LYS A 468 14.53 -4.27 -26.61
C LYS A 468 14.50 -5.79 -26.76
N PHE A 469 13.42 -6.45 -26.35
CA PHE A 469 13.33 -7.91 -26.29
C PHE A 469 12.64 -8.54 -27.52
N THR A 470 12.21 -7.73 -28.48
CA THR A 470 11.70 -8.20 -29.76
C THR A 470 12.81 -8.14 -30.82
N GLU A 471 13.11 -9.27 -31.44
CA GLU A 471 14.09 -9.34 -32.53
C GLU A 471 13.42 -9.13 -33.92
N THR A 472 12.22 -9.65 -34.10
CA THR A 472 11.44 -9.54 -35.34
C THR A 472 9.95 -9.46 -35.04
N GLY A 473 9.17 -8.83 -35.91
CA GLY A 473 7.73 -8.73 -35.76
C GLY A 473 7.28 -7.31 -35.38
N HIS A 474 6.52 -7.18 -34.31
CA HIS A 474 5.91 -5.88 -33.95
C HIS A 474 5.79 -5.66 -32.46
N VAL A 475 5.64 -4.39 -32.09
CA VAL A 475 5.23 -3.91 -30.78
C VAL A 475 3.94 -3.11 -30.95
N LEU A 476 2.90 -3.50 -30.21
CA LEU A 476 1.58 -2.85 -30.26
C LEU A 476 1.25 -2.27 -28.88
N VAL A 477 1.00 -0.98 -28.85
CA VAL A 477 0.45 -0.29 -27.65
C VAL A 477 -1.05 -0.17 -27.82
N ARG A 478 -1.81 -0.84 -26.96
CA ARG A 478 -3.27 -0.77 -26.97
C ARG A 478 -3.77 -0.01 -25.76
N VAL A 479 -4.64 0.97 -26.00
CA VAL A 479 -5.26 1.77 -24.93
C VAL A 479 -6.77 1.62 -25.02
N THR A 480 -7.35 1.18 -23.93
CA THR A 480 -8.82 1.05 -23.80
C THR A 480 -9.25 1.63 -22.45
N GLY A 481 -10.52 1.98 -22.32
CA GLY A 481 -11.02 2.48 -21.05
C GLY A 481 -12.51 2.47 -20.95
N LEU A 482 -12.99 2.56 -19.71
CA LEU A 482 -14.42 2.68 -19.39
C LEU A 482 -14.66 3.91 -18.52
N GLU A 483 -15.76 4.61 -18.79
CA GLU A 483 -16.22 5.69 -17.92
C GLU A 483 -16.52 5.12 -16.52
N ALA A 484 -15.93 5.73 -15.51
CA ALA A 484 -16.15 5.43 -14.10
C ALA A 484 -16.98 6.53 -13.43
N ALA A 485 -17.51 6.25 -12.26
CA ALA A 485 -18.29 7.24 -11.51
C ALA A 485 -17.43 8.48 -11.17
N GLY A 486 -18.04 9.68 -11.21
CA GLY A 486 -17.38 10.92 -10.82
C GLY A 486 -16.58 11.63 -11.92
N GLY A 487 -16.80 11.32 -13.20
CA GLY A 487 -16.11 11.98 -14.32
C GLY A 487 -14.66 11.48 -14.51
N ALA A 488 -14.36 10.29 -14.02
CA ALA A 488 -13.09 9.60 -14.23
C ALA A 488 -13.24 8.48 -15.26
N CYS A 489 -12.10 8.00 -15.80
CA CYS A 489 -12.04 6.80 -16.62
C CYS A 489 -11.08 5.79 -15.99
N ASP A 490 -11.48 4.52 -16.00
CA ASP A 490 -10.56 3.41 -15.76
C ASP A 490 -9.82 3.10 -17.09
N VAL A 491 -8.60 3.62 -17.21
CA VAL A 491 -7.77 3.51 -18.42
C VAL A 491 -6.87 2.29 -18.31
N HIS A 492 -6.87 1.45 -19.33
CA HIS A 492 -6.02 0.27 -19.47
C HIS A 492 -5.04 0.49 -20.63
N VAL A 493 -3.77 0.41 -20.34
CA VAL A 493 -2.71 0.47 -21.35
C VAL A 493 -2.01 -0.89 -21.36
N ALA A 494 -1.96 -1.52 -22.53
CA ALA A 494 -1.27 -2.78 -22.78
C ALA A 494 -0.21 -2.60 -23.84
N VAL A 495 1.00 -3.04 -23.58
CA VAL A 495 2.13 -3.08 -24.51
C VAL A 495 2.37 -4.54 -24.86
N GLU A 496 1.99 -4.92 -26.08
CA GLU A 496 2.12 -6.28 -26.61
C GLU A 496 3.38 -6.36 -27.50
N ASP A 497 4.21 -7.33 -27.28
CA ASP A 497 5.39 -7.61 -28.11
C ASP A 497 5.37 -9.05 -28.66
N THR A 498 6.04 -9.26 -29.79
CA THR A 498 6.25 -10.59 -30.40
C THR A 498 7.64 -11.13 -30.12
N GLY A 499 8.20 -10.78 -28.98
CA GLY A 499 9.57 -11.11 -28.59
C GLY A 499 9.74 -12.51 -28.01
N ILE A 500 10.79 -12.68 -27.26
CA ILE A 500 11.21 -13.98 -26.68
C ILE A 500 10.21 -14.58 -25.69
N GLY A 501 9.35 -13.75 -25.10
CA GLY A 501 8.43 -14.15 -24.03
C GLY A 501 9.14 -14.50 -22.73
N ILE A 502 8.36 -14.82 -21.71
CA ILE A 502 8.82 -15.06 -20.32
C ILE A 502 8.23 -16.38 -19.85
N ALA A 503 9.04 -17.22 -19.21
CA ALA A 503 8.60 -18.47 -18.63
C ALA A 503 7.70 -18.24 -17.39
N ALA A 504 6.68 -19.08 -17.22
CA ALA A 504 5.65 -18.91 -16.19
C ALA A 504 6.20 -18.88 -14.75
N ASP A 505 7.27 -19.63 -14.48
CA ASP A 505 7.95 -19.66 -13.18
C ASP A 505 8.70 -18.35 -12.84
N LYS A 506 8.95 -17.50 -13.83
CA LYS A 506 9.65 -16.21 -13.66
C LYS A 506 8.69 -15.01 -13.56
N LEU A 507 7.42 -15.16 -13.96
CA LEU A 507 6.45 -14.05 -13.99
C LEU A 507 6.24 -13.35 -12.65
N ASP A 508 6.25 -14.10 -11.55
CA ASP A 508 6.09 -13.53 -10.21
C ASP A 508 7.32 -12.71 -9.74
N HIS A 509 8.48 -12.97 -10.37
CA HIS A 509 9.77 -12.39 -9.96
C HIS A 509 10.20 -11.18 -10.80
N ILE A 510 9.66 -10.99 -12.01
CA ILE A 510 10.12 -9.93 -12.94
C ILE A 510 9.88 -8.50 -12.41
N PHE A 511 8.93 -8.33 -11.50
CA PHE A 511 8.69 -7.05 -10.83
C PHE A 511 9.54 -6.88 -9.54
N GLY A 512 10.39 -7.85 -9.22
CA GLY A 512 11.33 -7.81 -8.11
C GLY A 512 12.54 -6.92 -8.41
N GLU A 513 13.24 -6.55 -7.35
CA GLU A 513 14.45 -5.73 -7.40
C GLU A 513 15.60 -6.49 -8.07
N PHE A 514 16.31 -5.81 -8.96
CA PHE A 514 17.47 -6.37 -9.68
C PHE A 514 17.20 -7.71 -10.39
N SER A 515 15.90 -7.99 -10.64
CA SER A 515 15.49 -9.23 -11.29
C SER A 515 15.84 -9.20 -12.77
N GLN A 516 16.62 -10.18 -13.22
CA GLN A 516 16.94 -10.42 -14.62
C GLN A 516 16.59 -11.87 -14.96
N VAL A 517 16.01 -12.09 -16.14
CA VAL A 517 15.43 -13.40 -16.52
C VAL A 517 16.49 -14.44 -16.87
N ASP A 518 17.76 -14.06 -17.17
CA ASP A 518 18.79 -14.99 -17.66
C ASP A 518 19.95 -15.20 -16.68
N ASP A 519 20.11 -16.47 -16.25
CA ASP A 519 21.32 -16.99 -15.57
C ASP A 519 22.47 -17.38 -16.55
N ALA A 520 22.29 -17.18 -17.85
CA ALA A 520 23.29 -17.55 -18.84
C ALA A 520 24.24 -16.37 -19.18
N PRO A 521 25.53 -16.61 -19.49
CA PRO A 521 26.51 -15.55 -19.76
C PRO A 521 26.35 -14.88 -21.14
N SER A 522 25.15 -14.80 -21.66
CA SER A 522 24.85 -14.09 -22.90
C SER A 522 24.61 -12.61 -22.64
N ARG A 523 25.66 -11.83 -22.70
CA ARG A 523 25.73 -10.35 -22.60
C ARG A 523 24.97 -9.61 -23.72
N ARG A 524 23.77 -10.04 -24.12
CA ARG A 524 23.04 -9.40 -25.23
C ARG A 524 22.09 -8.28 -24.79
N PHE A 525 21.66 -8.23 -23.52
CA PHE A 525 20.68 -7.23 -23.08
C PHE A 525 21.04 -6.63 -21.72
N GLU A 526 21.82 -5.55 -21.69
CA GLU A 526 22.14 -4.78 -20.50
C GLU A 526 20.89 -4.04 -19.97
N GLY A 527 20.68 -4.09 -18.64
CA GLY A 527 19.64 -3.32 -17.95
C GLY A 527 19.87 -3.34 -16.44
N THR A 528 19.31 -2.37 -15.72
CA THR A 528 19.44 -2.22 -14.25
C THR A 528 18.67 -3.28 -13.48
N GLY A 529 17.65 -3.90 -14.06
CA GLY A 529 16.68 -4.76 -13.35
C GLY A 529 15.75 -3.99 -12.40
N LEU A 530 15.80 -2.66 -12.41
CA LEU A 530 14.96 -1.81 -11.56
C LEU A 530 13.71 -1.29 -12.29
N GLY A 531 13.70 -1.23 -13.60
CA GLY A 531 12.65 -0.57 -14.38
C GLY A 531 11.25 -1.10 -14.09
N LEU A 532 11.05 -2.43 -14.08
CA LEU A 532 9.74 -3.02 -13.80
C LEU A 532 9.33 -2.84 -12.33
N ALA A 533 10.27 -2.91 -11.38
CA ALA A 533 10.01 -2.64 -9.97
C ALA A 533 9.56 -1.18 -9.75
N ILE A 534 10.24 -0.23 -10.41
CA ILE A 534 9.84 1.19 -10.41
C ILE A 534 8.46 1.36 -11.05
N THR A 535 8.22 0.71 -12.20
CA THR A 535 6.90 0.76 -12.88
C THR A 535 5.80 0.32 -11.93
N ARG A 536 5.96 -0.82 -11.25
CA ARG A 536 4.99 -1.31 -10.27
C ARG A 536 4.79 -0.31 -9.13
N GLY A 537 5.87 0.17 -8.53
CA GLY A 537 5.80 1.13 -7.44
C GLY A 537 5.13 2.46 -7.83
N LEU A 538 5.37 2.97 -9.05
CA LEU A 538 4.71 4.16 -9.57
C LEU A 538 3.21 3.94 -9.80
N ILE A 539 2.83 2.84 -10.41
CA ILE A 539 1.43 2.50 -10.67
C ILE A 539 0.66 2.27 -9.36
N ASP A 540 1.25 1.55 -8.40
CA ASP A 540 0.65 1.34 -7.08
C ASP A 540 0.42 2.68 -6.35
N ARG A 541 1.39 3.62 -6.45
CA ARG A 541 1.26 4.97 -5.88
C ARG A 541 0.19 5.82 -6.56
N MET A 542 -0.02 5.64 -7.85
CA MET A 542 -1.10 6.27 -8.60
C MET A 542 -2.46 5.56 -8.40
N GLY A 543 -2.55 4.57 -7.50
CA GLY A 543 -3.78 3.85 -7.20
C GLY A 543 -4.22 2.87 -8.29
N GLY A 544 -3.29 2.44 -9.15
CA GLY A 544 -3.52 1.52 -10.25
C GLY A 544 -3.14 0.08 -9.96
N ALA A 545 -3.01 -0.70 -11.03
CA ALA A 545 -2.51 -2.07 -10.98
C ALA A 545 -1.73 -2.38 -12.26
N VAL A 546 -0.66 -3.18 -12.13
CA VAL A 546 0.15 -3.66 -13.24
C VAL A 546 -0.06 -5.17 -13.41
N TRP A 547 0.00 -5.66 -14.65
CA TRP A 547 -0.07 -7.09 -14.96
C TRP A 547 0.88 -7.46 -16.11
N VAL A 548 1.13 -8.75 -16.25
CA VAL A 548 1.86 -9.33 -17.36
C VAL A 548 1.18 -10.63 -17.79
N ASP A 549 1.15 -10.87 -19.10
CA ASP A 549 0.78 -12.14 -19.71
C ASP A 549 1.83 -12.47 -20.76
N SER A 550 2.47 -13.64 -20.69
CA SER A 550 3.60 -13.97 -21.54
C SER A 550 3.74 -15.46 -21.74
N GLU A 551 4.09 -15.85 -22.97
CA GLU A 551 4.42 -17.22 -23.33
C GLU A 551 5.78 -17.26 -24.03
N PRO A 552 6.73 -18.13 -23.63
CA PRO A 552 8.02 -18.26 -24.28
C PRO A 552 7.89 -18.50 -25.80
N GLY A 553 8.58 -17.68 -26.59
CA GLY A 553 8.58 -17.74 -28.05
C GLY A 553 7.35 -17.15 -28.75
N ARG A 554 6.39 -16.61 -27.99
CA ARG A 554 5.21 -15.91 -28.53
C ARG A 554 5.18 -14.43 -28.23
N GLY A 555 6.00 -13.98 -27.26
CA GLY A 555 6.06 -12.60 -26.81
C GLY A 555 5.40 -12.36 -25.46
N SER A 556 5.27 -11.09 -25.10
CA SER A 556 4.73 -10.66 -23.83
C SER A 556 3.70 -9.54 -24.01
N CYS A 557 2.77 -9.45 -23.07
CA CYS A 557 1.84 -8.35 -22.93
C CYS A 557 1.99 -7.77 -21.51
N PHE A 558 2.63 -6.63 -21.40
CA PHE A 558 2.72 -5.88 -20.17
C PHE A 558 1.64 -4.81 -20.15
N GLY A 559 0.87 -4.73 -19.08
CA GLY A 559 -0.15 -3.71 -18.99
C GLY A 559 -0.29 -3.10 -17.61
N PHE A 560 -0.92 -1.93 -17.59
CA PHE A 560 -1.31 -1.27 -16.35
C PHE A 560 -2.71 -0.65 -16.47
N ARG A 561 -3.33 -0.48 -15.33
CA ARG A 561 -4.61 0.21 -15.20
C ARG A 561 -4.46 1.39 -14.27
N LEU A 562 -5.00 2.54 -14.68
CA LEU A 562 -5.10 3.74 -13.85
C LEU A 562 -6.50 4.30 -13.90
N ARG A 563 -6.98 4.81 -12.77
CA ARG A 563 -8.19 5.62 -12.71
C ARG A 563 -7.81 7.09 -12.82
N LEU A 564 -8.12 7.70 -13.95
CA LEU A 564 -7.75 9.07 -14.26
C LEU A 564 -9.00 9.96 -14.40
N PRO A 565 -9.08 11.10 -13.69
CA PRO A 565 -10.09 12.11 -13.93
C PRO A 565 -9.96 12.68 -15.35
N VAL A 566 -11.07 12.92 -16.02
CA VAL A 566 -11.09 13.56 -17.34
C VAL A 566 -10.94 15.07 -17.16
N ALA A 567 -9.93 15.67 -17.78
CA ALA A 567 -9.61 17.10 -17.61
C ALA A 567 -10.61 18.05 -18.25
N GLU A 568 -11.14 17.67 -19.41
CA GLU A 568 -12.17 18.45 -20.13
C GLU A 568 -13.16 17.46 -20.76
N PRO A 569 -14.41 17.41 -20.28
CA PRO A 569 -15.47 16.68 -20.96
C PRO A 569 -15.84 17.44 -22.24
N GLY A 570 -15.36 17.01 -23.38
CA GLY A 570 -15.86 17.49 -24.64
C GLY A 570 -14.89 18.14 -25.63
N ALA A 571 -13.61 17.75 -25.65
CA ALA A 571 -12.82 18.00 -26.86
C ALA A 571 -13.47 17.19 -27.99
N GLN A 572 -14.35 17.85 -28.71
CA GLN A 572 -15.06 17.29 -29.87
C GLN A 572 -14.01 16.86 -30.90
N HIS A 573 -14.11 15.63 -31.36
CA HIS A 573 -13.39 15.23 -32.58
C HIS A 573 -13.77 16.23 -33.67
N PRO A 574 -12.82 16.70 -34.50
CA PRO A 574 -13.17 17.52 -35.64
C PRO A 574 -14.21 16.78 -36.47
N ASP A 575 -15.34 17.43 -36.75
CA ASP A 575 -16.34 16.88 -37.64
C ASP A 575 -15.65 16.59 -39.00
N VAL A 576 -15.58 15.31 -39.33
CA VAL A 576 -15.10 14.94 -40.67
C VAL A 576 -16.19 15.35 -41.68
N PRO A 577 -15.87 16.20 -42.65
CA PRO A 577 -16.87 16.71 -43.56
C PRO A 577 -17.57 15.59 -44.31
N VAL A 578 -18.86 15.73 -44.49
CA VAL A 578 -19.81 14.74 -45.07
C VAL A 578 -19.43 14.26 -46.47
N ASN A 579 -18.44 14.86 -47.14
CA ASN A 579 -18.08 14.58 -48.53
C ASN A 579 -17.15 13.38 -48.71
N LEU A 580 -16.44 12.92 -47.66
CA LEU A 580 -15.61 11.71 -47.70
C LEU A 580 -16.45 10.53 -47.22
N ARG A 581 -16.79 9.62 -48.13
CA ARG A 581 -17.62 8.44 -47.84
C ARG A 581 -16.87 7.14 -47.89
N ARG A 582 -15.82 7.08 -48.73
CA ARG A 582 -15.12 5.84 -48.99
C ARG A 582 -13.60 6.06 -49.01
N ALA A 583 -12.90 5.32 -48.21
CA ALA A 583 -11.45 5.32 -48.13
C ALA A 583 -10.87 3.98 -48.59
N LEU A 584 -9.77 4.03 -49.30
CA LEU A 584 -8.95 2.88 -49.65
C LEU A 584 -7.72 2.86 -48.74
N VAL A 585 -7.55 1.83 -47.95
CA VAL A 585 -6.41 1.64 -47.05
C VAL A 585 -5.49 0.57 -47.62
N ILE A 586 -4.22 0.93 -47.86
CA ILE A 586 -3.21 0.04 -48.46
C ILE A 586 -2.05 -0.09 -47.49
N ASP A 587 -1.99 -1.21 -46.81
CA ASP A 587 -0.97 -1.50 -45.80
C ASP A 587 -0.77 -3.01 -45.70
N ASP A 588 0.46 -3.51 -45.63
CA ASP A 588 0.75 -4.94 -45.53
C ASP A 588 0.53 -5.46 -44.09
N SER A 589 0.56 -4.56 -43.08
CA SER A 589 0.23 -4.88 -41.68
C SER A 589 -1.28 -5.05 -41.49
N MET A 590 -1.69 -6.23 -41.08
CA MET A 590 -3.10 -6.49 -40.71
C MET A 590 -3.56 -5.61 -39.52
N ILE A 591 -2.67 -5.34 -38.57
CA ILE A 591 -2.98 -4.55 -37.38
C ILE A 591 -3.24 -3.08 -37.75
N ASN A 592 -2.36 -2.47 -38.58
CA ASN A 592 -2.57 -1.11 -39.05
C ASN A 592 -3.85 -0.97 -39.87
N ARG A 593 -4.13 -1.94 -40.76
CA ARG A 593 -5.40 -1.95 -41.51
C ARG A 593 -6.60 -1.93 -40.56
N ARG A 594 -6.60 -2.74 -39.51
CA ARG A 594 -7.68 -2.74 -38.50
C ARG A 594 -7.77 -1.43 -37.72
N ILE A 595 -6.63 -0.86 -37.31
CA ILE A 595 -6.61 0.43 -36.59
C ILE A 595 -7.22 1.53 -37.48
N LEU A 596 -6.77 1.64 -38.74
CA LEU A 596 -7.28 2.64 -39.66
C LEU A 596 -8.75 2.39 -40.03
N ASP A 597 -9.16 1.12 -40.18
CA ASP A 597 -10.57 0.75 -40.42
C ASP A 597 -11.46 1.22 -39.27
N HIS A 598 -11.07 0.95 -38.03
CA HIS A 598 -11.80 1.41 -36.87
C HIS A 598 -11.85 2.94 -36.78
N GLN A 599 -10.74 3.63 -37.03
CA GLN A 599 -10.66 5.10 -36.95
C GLN A 599 -11.53 5.76 -38.03
N LEU A 600 -11.47 5.29 -39.27
CA LEU A 600 -12.22 5.85 -40.38
C LEU A 600 -13.72 5.50 -40.31
N THR A 601 -14.04 4.26 -39.91
CA THR A 601 -15.44 3.82 -39.75
C THR A 601 -16.12 4.59 -38.61
N ALA A 602 -15.41 4.87 -37.49
CA ALA A 602 -15.92 5.69 -36.43
C ALA A 602 -16.17 7.16 -36.87
N ALA A 603 -15.39 7.65 -37.83
CA ALA A 603 -15.60 8.92 -38.48
C ALA A 603 -16.70 8.91 -39.58
N GLY A 604 -17.34 7.75 -39.81
CA GLY A 604 -18.42 7.59 -40.79
C GLY A 604 -17.98 7.30 -42.20
N ILE A 605 -16.70 6.97 -42.43
CA ILE A 605 -16.09 6.67 -43.72
C ILE A 605 -16.06 5.16 -43.91
N ALA A 606 -16.62 4.65 -45.00
CA ALA A 606 -16.56 3.24 -45.38
C ALA A 606 -15.15 2.88 -45.86
N VAL A 607 -14.55 1.84 -45.31
CA VAL A 607 -13.17 1.45 -45.59
C VAL A 607 -13.12 0.20 -46.49
N THR A 608 -12.29 0.26 -47.51
CA THR A 608 -11.84 -0.93 -48.27
C THR A 608 -10.35 -1.09 -48.03
N ALA A 609 -9.94 -2.22 -47.41
CA ALA A 609 -8.55 -2.46 -47.06
C ALA A 609 -7.91 -3.46 -48.05
N CYS A 610 -6.71 -3.11 -48.50
CA CYS A 610 -5.88 -3.96 -49.38
C CYS A 610 -4.56 -4.26 -48.69
N ARG A 611 -4.02 -5.43 -48.97
CA ARG A 611 -2.71 -5.84 -48.47
C ARG A 611 -1.56 -5.39 -49.36
N THR A 612 -1.81 -5.33 -50.66
CA THR A 612 -0.77 -5.08 -51.67
C THR A 612 -1.15 -3.96 -52.63
N GLY A 613 -0.14 -3.31 -53.21
CA GLY A 613 -0.35 -2.30 -54.25
C GLY A 613 -1.03 -2.87 -55.52
N ALA A 614 -0.83 -4.15 -55.83
CA ALA A 614 -1.47 -4.81 -56.95
C ALA A 614 -3.01 -4.95 -56.74
N GLU A 615 -3.42 -5.35 -55.54
CA GLU A 615 -4.84 -5.41 -55.15
C GLU A 615 -5.48 -4.01 -55.25
N ALA A 616 -4.76 -2.98 -54.76
CA ALA A 616 -5.23 -1.60 -54.79
C ALA A 616 -5.44 -1.09 -56.22
N LEU A 617 -4.50 -1.32 -57.11
CA LEU A 617 -4.61 -0.95 -58.51
C LEU A 617 -5.75 -1.72 -59.25
N ALA A 618 -5.93 -3.01 -58.95
CA ALA A 618 -7.03 -3.80 -59.51
C ALA A 618 -8.40 -3.26 -59.03
N LEU A 619 -8.51 -2.91 -57.74
CA LEU A 619 -9.73 -2.32 -57.18
C LEU A 619 -10.05 -0.96 -57.78
N LEU A 620 -9.05 -0.08 -57.88
CA LEU A 620 -9.21 1.24 -58.47
C LEU A 620 -9.60 1.16 -59.96
N GLY A 621 -9.14 0.12 -60.69
CA GLY A 621 -9.53 -0.15 -62.06
C GLY A 621 -10.97 -0.64 -62.25
N THR A 622 -11.54 -1.31 -61.21
CA THR A 622 -12.90 -1.85 -61.26
C THR A 622 -13.92 -0.94 -60.59
N ASP A 623 -13.50 -0.20 -59.55
CA ASP A 623 -14.33 0.69 -58.75
C ASP A 623 -13.57 2.01 -58.42
N PRO A 624 -13.74 3.05 -59.22
CA PRO A 624 -13.05 4.34 -59.05
C PRO A 624 -13.67 5.23 -57.96
N GLY A 625 -14.69 4.79 -57.23
CA GLY A 625 -15.51 5.60 -56.35
C GLY A 625 -14.90 5.85 -54.95
N PHE A 626 -13.59 5.85 -54.80
CA PHE A 626 -12.91 6.20 -53.55
C PHE A 626 -12.64 7.69 -53.45
N ASP A 627 -12.84 8.27 -52.27
CA ASP A 627 -12.65 9.70 -52.02
C ASP A 627 -11.22 9.99 -51.57
N VAL A 628 -10.52 9.03 -50.94
CA VAL A 628 -9.15 9.14 -50.45
C VAL A 628 -8.47 7.77 -50.42
N ALA A 629 -7.15 7.73 -50.59
CA ALA A 629 -6.33 6.55 -50.32
C ALA A 629 -5.29 6.86 -49.23
N LEU A 630 -5.17 5.96 -48.28
CA LEU A 630 -4.13 5.95 -47.24
C LEU A 630 -3.14 4.83 -47.63
N ILE A 631 -1.89 5.16 -47.80
CA ILE A 631 -0.85 4.26 -48.30
C ILE A 631 0.27 4.15 -47.26
N SER A 632 0.61 2.94 -46.83
CA SER A 632 1.79 2.70 -46.02
C SER A 632 3.08 3.01 -46.75
N GLY A 633 3.96 3.82 -46.19
CA GLY A 633 5.26 4.16 -46.80
C GLY A 633 6.20 2.97 -46.89
N GLU A 634 6.08 2.02 -45.96
CA GLU A 634 6.91 0.82 -45.82
C GLU A 634 6.38 -0.39 -46.65
N LEU A 635 5.39 -0.19 -47.52
CA LEU A 635 4.73 -1.24 -48.32
C LEU A 635 5.74 -2.03 -49.18
N GLN A 636 5.72 -3.34 -49.06
CA GLN A 636 6.59 -4.20 -49.84
C GLN A 636 5.93 -4.61 -51.17
N PRO A 637 6.70 -4.85 -52.29
CA PRO A 637 8.17 -4.77 -52.39
C PRO A 637 8.71 -3.39 -52.82
N ALA A 638 7.89 -2.46 -53.31
CA ALA A 638 8.36 -1.28 -54.02
C ALA A 638 8.21 0.05 -53.24
N GLY A 639 7.63 0.03 -52.03
CA GLY A 639 7.35 1.21 -51.25
C GLY A 639 6.03 1.92 -51.59
N GLY A 640 5.50 2.67 -50.59
CA GLY A 640 4.23 3.39 -50.77
C GLY A 640 4.32 4.53 -51.75
N MET A 641 5.46 5.22 -51.81
CA MET A 641 5.68 6.33 -52.74
C MET A 641 5.68 5.87 -54.20
N ASP A 642 6.33 4.72 -54.53
CA ASP A 642 6.26 4.11 -55.85
C ASP A 642 4.83 3.76 -56.23
N LEU A 643 4.08 3.18 -55.28
CA LEU A 643 2.68 2.87 -55.51
C LEU A 643 1.84 4.12 -55.83
N ALA A 644 2.07 5.22 -55.09
CA ALA A 644 1.39 6.49 -55.35
C ALA A 644 1.67 6.99 -56.79
N GLY A 645 2.92 6.94 -57.24
CA GLY A 645 3.28 7.24 -58.64
C GLY A 645 2.58 6.33 -59.66
N ARG A 646 2.49 5.03 -59.38
CA ARG A 646 1.79 4.06 -60.27
C ARG A 646 0.27 4.30 -60.31
N ILE A 647 -0.36 4.66 -59.19
CA ILE A 647 -1.78 5.05 -59.13
C ILE A 647 -2.00 6.30 -60.00
N ARG A 648 -1.12 7.31 -59.93
CA ARG A 648 -1.17 8.50 -60.79
C ARG A 648 -0.94 8.20 -62.26
N ALA A 649 0.05 7.35 -62.59
CA ALA A 649 0.33 6.90 -63.94
C ALA A 649 -0.83 6.09 -64.56
N ALA A 650 -1.60 5.36 -63.73
CA ALA A 650 -2.83 4.67 -64.13
C ALA A 650 -4.02 5.63 -64.37
N GLY A 651 -3.85 6.96 -64.14
CA GLY A 651 -4.86 7.98 -64.40
C GLY A 651 -5.79 8.29 -63.23
N HIS A 652 -5.58 7.70 -62.07
CA HIS A 652 -6.42 7.97 -60.90
C HIS A 652 -6.00 9.28 -60.22
N ARG A 653 -6.96 10.17 -59.97
CA ARG A 653 -6.73 11.51 -59.35
C ARG A 653 -7.18 11.65 -57.93
N LEU A 654 -7.57 10.54 -57.25
CA LEU A 654 -7.99 10.59 -55.84
C LEU A 654 -6.89 11.16 -54.93
N PRO A 655 -7.20 11.92 -53.92
CA PRO A 655 -6.24 12.33 -52.90
C PRO A 655 -5.56 11.13 -52.25
N MET A 656 -4.24 11.18 -52.12
CA MET A 656 -3.44 10.12 -51.46
C MET A 656 -2.69 10.69 -50.26
N MET A 657 -2.71 9.99 -49.16
CA MET A 657 -1.94 10.26 -47.97
C MET A 657 -0.94 9.14 -47.72
N LEU A 658 0.32 9.49 -47.55
CA LEU A 658 1.37 8.52 -47.25
C LEU A 658 1.61 8.48 -45.73
N LEU A 659 1.58 7.30 -45.14
CA LEU A 659 1.85 7.04 -43.74
C LEU A 659 3.29 6.51 -43.63
N SER A 660 4.24 7.29 -43.12
CA SER A 660 5.65 6.90 -43.05
C SER A 660 6.23 7.04 -41.64
N ALA A 661 7.07 6.09 -41.28
CA ALA A 661 7.86 6.16 -40.03
C ALA A 661 8.93 7.28 -40.08
N ASN A 662 9.28 7.79 -41.26
CA ASN A 662 10.16 8.94 -41.45
C ASN A 662 9.60 9.94 -42.48
N PRO A 663 8.66 10.80 -42.09
CA PRO A 663 8.04 11.76 -43.01
C PRO A 663 9.02 12.74 -43.64
N ALA A 664 10.10 13.10 -42.97
CA ALA A 664 11.12 14.02 -43.49
C ALA A 664 11.83 13.40 -44.70
N LYS A 665 12.20 12.12 -44.60
CA LYS A 665 12.79 11.36 -45.72
C LYS A 665 11.78 11.20 -46.86
N ALA A 666 10.54 10.77 -46.54
CA ALA A 666 9.48 10.56 -47.53
C ALA A 666 9.14 11.84 -48.31
N ARG A 667 9.13 13.03 -47.66
CA ARG A 667 8.95 14.34 -48.31
C ARG A 667 10.11 14.72 -49.23
N ALA A 668 11.31 14.22 -49.00
CA ALA A 668 12.48 14.46 -49.81
C ALA A 668 12.55 13.53 -51.07
N GLU A 669 11.70 12.49 -51.10
CA GLU A 669 11.65 11.57 -52.23
C GLU A 669 11.06 12.22 -53.50
N PRO A 670 11.54 11.84 -54.74
CA PRO A 670 11.10 12.48 -55.97
C PRO A 670 9.59 12.41 -56.25
N GLY A 671 8.89 11.41 -55.66
CA GLY A 671 7.45 11.19 -55.84
C GLY A 671 6.58 11.96 -54.81
N ALA A 672 7.14 12.74 -53.92
CA ALA A 672 6.39 13.39 -52.81
C ALA A 672 5.26 14.32 -53.29
N HIS A 673 5.35 14.88 -54.52
CA HIS A 673 4.32 15.72 -55.12
C HIS A 673 3.09 14.94 -55.62
N GLU A 674 3.17 13.61 -55.69
CA GLU A 674 2.06 12.73 -56.09
C GLU A 674 1.07 12.50 -54.95
N VAL A 675 1.54 12.66 -53.72
CA VAL A 675 0.71 12.51 -52.51
C VAL A 675 0.25 13.85 -51.99
N HIS A 676 -0.95 13.90 -51.40
CA HIS A 676 -1.53 15.11 -50.84
C HIS A 676 -0.91 15.46 -49.49
N ALA A 677 -0.63 14.48 -48.65
CA ALA A 677 0.00 14.66 -47.35
C ALA A 677 0.90 13.46 -47.02
N VAL A 678 2.01 13.74 -46.34
CA VAL A 678 2.86 12.72 -45.72
C VAL A 678 2.71 12.83 -44.20
N MET A 679 2.20 11.78 -43.60
CA MET A 679 1.89 11.71 -42.16
C MET A 679 2.86 10.78 -41.44
N GLN A 680 3.01 11.06 -40.13
CA GLN A 680 3.83 10.21 -39.24
C GLN A 680 3.13 8.89 -38.95
N SER A 681 3.84 7.77 -39.03
CA SER A 681 3.42 6.47 -38.49
C SER A 681 4.18 6.13 -37.20
N PRO A 682 3.50 5.64 -36.11
CA PRO A 682 2.06 5.47 -35.98
C PRO A 682 1.27 6.78 -36.05
N VAL A 683 0.05 6.69 -36.59
CA VAL A 683 -0.76 7.87 -36.92
C VAL A 683 -1.51 8.35 -35.67
N LEU A 684 -1.37 9.64 -35.34
CA LEU A 684 -2.20 10.29 -34.32
C LEU A 684 -3.59 10.55 -34.90
N ARG A 685 -4.66 10.10 -34.23
CA ARG A 685 -6.02 10.21 -34.78
C ARG A 685 -6.45 11.65 -35.04
N TRP A 686 -5.99 12.61 -34.22
CA TRP A 686 -6.26 14.02 -34.46
C TRP A 686 -5.65 14.48 -35.78
N ASP A 687 -4.41 14.11 -36.06
CA ASP A 687 -3.74 14.45 -37.32
C ASP A 687 -4.43 13.81 -38.52
N LEU A 688 -4.86 12.55 -38.40
CA LEU A 688 -5.61 11.85 -39.45
C LEU A 688 -6.90 12.60 -39.77
N LEU A 689 -7.73 12.86 -38.76
CA LEU A 689 -9.02 13.50 -38.95
C LEU A 689 -8.88 14.95 -39.45
N HIS A 690 -7.88 15.68 -38.96
CA HIS A 690 -7.57 17.04 -39.41
C HIS A 690 -7.18 17.08 -40.91
N ASN A 691 -6.29 16.16 -41.35
CA ASN A 691 -5.90 16.08 -42.75
C ASN A 691 -7.05 15.64 -43.65
N LEU A 692 -7.92 14.71 -43.20
CA LEU A 692 -9.13 14.33 -43.92
C LEU A 692 -10.11 15.50 -44.05
N ALA A 693 -10.29 16.28 -42.98
CA ALA A 693 -11.11 17.49 -43.00
C ALA A 693 -10.59 18.54 -43.99
N ALA A 694 -9.29 18.74 -44.06
CA ALA A 694 -8.63 19.66 -44.99
C ALA A 694 -8.89 19.30 -46.48
N LEU A 695 -8.99 18.01 -46.81
CA LEU A 695 -9.32 17.52 -48.17
C LEU A 695 -10.73 17.94 -48.64
N SER A 696 -11.68 18.10 -47.72
CA SER A 696 -13.08 18.38 -48.05
C SER A 696 -13.42 19.84 -48.20
N GLY A 697 -12.65 20.73 -47.59
CA GLY A 697 -12.95 22.17 -47.51
C GLY A 697 -12.51 22.99 -48.69
N GLY A 698 -11.86 22.42 -49.73
CA GLY A 698 -11.30 23.18 -50.85
C GLY A 698 -10.21 24.21 -50.43
N ALA A 699 -9.81 24.21 -49.19
CA ALA A 699 -8.74 25.05 -48.63
C ALA A 699 -7.41 24.38 -48.97
N ARG A 700 -6.58 25.05 -49.72
CA ARG A 700 -5.17 24.73 -49.89
C ARG A 700 -4.57 24.35 -48.56
N GLY A 701 -3.85 23.22 -48.53
CA GLY A 701 -3.15 22.74 -47.34
C GLY A 701 -2.26 23.82 -46.71
N PRO A 702 -1.86 23.60 -45.45
CA PRO A 702 -1.01 24.53 -44.68
C PRO A 702 0.44 24.68 -45.22
N ASP A 703 0.75 24.16 -46.42
CA ASP A 703 2.01 24.35 -47.12
C ASP A 703 1.98 25.54 -48.08
N ALA A 704 1.38 26.65 -47.62
CA ALA A 704 1.94 27.93 -48.09
C ALA A 704 3.25 28.10 -47.28
N PRO A 705 4.43 28.18 -47.93
CA PRO A 705 5.63 28.53 -47.19
C PRO A 705 5.30 29.79 -46.39
N PRO A 706 5.72 29.86 -45.13
CA PRO A 706 5.52 31.08 -44.36
C PRO A 706 6.02 32.23 -45.24
N PRO A 707 5.32 33.38 -45.29
CA PRO A 707 5.76 34.54 -46.11
C PRO A 707 7.23 34.71 -45.81
N ALA A 708 8.06 34.77 -46.90
CA ALA A 708 9.47 35.02 -46.76
C ALA A 708 9.69 36.14 -45.77
N PRO A 709 10.55 35.97 -44.75
CA PRO A 709 10.75 36.98 -43.74
C PRO A 709 11.05 38.29 -44.47
N GLY A 710 10.21 39.31 -44.22
CA GLY A 710 10.47 40.65 -44.72
C GLY A 710 11.84 41.09 -44.24
N PRO A 711 12.48 42.07 -44.87
CA PRO A 711 13.82 42.50 -44.51
C PRO A 711 13.92 42.67 -42.99
N LEU A 712 14.97 42.05 -42.41
CA LEU A 712 15.29 42.03 -40.97
C LEU A 712 15.37 43.49 -40.43
N GLN A 713 14.21 44.06 -40.06
CA GLN A 713 14.11 45.33 -39.38
C GLN A 713 13.96 45.07 -37.89
N GLY A 714 14.88 45.60 -37.07
CA GLY A 714 14.90 45.43 -35.66
C GLY A 714 16.32 45.22 -35.12
N ARG A 715 16.51 45.42 -33.80
CA ARG A 715 17.77 45.11 -33.11
C ARG A 715 17.86 43.62 -32.76
N ALA A 716 19.08 43.14 -32.44
CA ALA A 716 19.23 41.82 -31.88
C ALA A 716 18.60 41.75 -30.45
N MET A 717 18.00 40.62 -30.10
CA MET A 717 17.45 40.41 -28.79
C MET A 717 18.57 40.26 -27.76
N ARG A 718 18.47 40.95 -26.61
CA ARG A 718 19.46 40.91 -25.51
C ARG A 718 19.08 39.92 -24.47
N ILE A 719 19.94 38.91 -24.24
CA ILE A 719 19.70 37.84 -23.30
C ILE A 719 20.78 37.87 -22.22
N LEU A 720 20.38 37.87 -20.95
CA LEU A 720 21.25 37.70 -19.80
C LEU A 720 21.08 36.29 -19.25
N SER A 721 22.18 35.55 -19.02
CA SER A 721 22.16 34.27 -18.34
C SER A 721 22.99 34.37 -17.06
N ALA A 722 22.38 34.16 -15.90
CA ALA A 722 23.05 34.08 -14.61
C ALA A 722 23.29 32.62 -14.28
N GLU A 723 24.53 32.19 -14.23
CA GLU A 723 24.97 30.82 -13.99
C GLU A 723 26.39 30.88 -13.40
N ASP A 724 26.64 30.30 -12.24
CA ASP A 724 27.93 30.33 -11.53
C ASP A 724 28.97 29.38 -12.09
N ASN A 725 28.55 28.37 -12.86
CA ASN A 725 29.43 27.37 -13.43
C ASN A 725 29.83 27.72 -14.85
N ARG A 726 31.12 27.98 -15.06
CA ARG A 726 31.66 28.33 -16.38
C ARG A 726 31.43 27.30 -17.46
N THR A 727 31.39 26.02 -17.10
CA THR A 727 31.08 24.94 -18.05
C THR A 727 29.63 25.05 -18.53
N ASN A 728 28.69 25.29 -17.62
CA ASN A 728 27.29 25.49 -17.96
C ASN A 728 27.08 26.75 -18.82
N GLN A 729 27.80 27.84 -18.50
CA GLN A 729 27.80 29.06 -19.34
C GLN A 729 28.27 28.73 -20.77
N LEU A 730 29.35 27.98 -20.93
CA LEU A 730 29.87 27.57 -22.23
C LEU A 730 28.88 26.70 -23.01
N VAL A 731 28.23 25.73 -22.33
CA VAL A 731 27.19 24.86 -22.91
C VAL A 731 26.01 25.72 -23.37
N PHE A 732 25.54 26.64 -22.52
CA PHE A 732 24.44 27.55 -22.83
C PHE A 732 24.78 28.45 -24.01
N ALA A 733 25.96 29.04 -24.04
CA ALA A 733 26.43 29.89 -25.14
C ALA A 733 26.48 29.13 -26.48
N LYS A 734 26.94 27.87 -26.45
CA LYS A 734 27.02 27.03 -27.65
C LYS A 734 25.65 26.59 -28.16
N MET A 735 24.69 26.28 -27.24
CA MET A 735 23.32 25.96 -27.63
C MET A 735 22.64 27.09 -28.40
N LEU A 736 23.02 28.32 -28.12
CA LEU A 736 22.44 29.54 -28.73
C LEU A 736 23.28 30.17 -29.84
N ARG A 737 24.41 29.57 -30.22
CA ARG A 737 25.37 30.06 -31.18
C ARG A 737 24.75 30.40 -32.57
N ASP A 738 23.75 29.60 -32.96
CA ASP A 738 23.09 29.72 -34.26
C ASP A 738 22.00 30.80 -34.30
N LEU A 739 21.73 31.49 -33.17
CA LEU A 739 20.69 32.50 -33.05
C LEU A 739 21.28 33.92 -33.17
N ASP A 740 20.54 34.81 -33.77
CA ASP A 740 20.90 36.24 -33.90
C ASP A 740 20.47 36.98 -32.60
N ILE A 741 21.31 36.87 -31.56
CA ILE A 741 21.09 37.37 -30.21
C ILE A 741 22.36 38.02 -29.65
N GLU A 742 22.19 38.95 -28.71
CA GLU A 742 23.27 39.42 -27.84
C GLU A 742 23.18 38.71 -26.50
N LEU A 743 24.17 37.88 -26.16
CA LEU A 743 24.20 37.11 -24.93
C LEU A 743 25.26 37.65 -23.96
N ARG A 744 24.87 37.85 -22.70
CA ARG A 744 25.81 38.15 -21.59
C ARG A 744 25.63 37.17 -20.47
N PHE A 745 26.71 36.92 -19.72
CA PHE A 745 26.70 36.08 -18.55
C PHE A 745 26.93 36.89 -17.27
N ALA A 746 26.39 36.37 -16.14
CA ALA A 746 26.66 36.82 -14.79
C ALA A 746 27.04 35.57 -13.96
N ASP A 747 28.09 35.71 -13.15
CA ASP A 747 28.61 34.59 -12.32
C ASP A 747 27.84 34.41 -10.99
N ASN A 748 26.95 35.33 -10.64
CA ASN A 748 26.10 35.29 -9.45
C ASN A 748 24.91 36.28 -9.57
N GLY A 749 23.99 36.21 -8.60
CA GLY A 749 22.79 37.06 -8.60
C GLY A 749 23.06 38.56 -8.44
N ARG A 750 24.18 38.96 -7.82
CA ARG A 750 24.56 40.35 -7.65
C ARG A 750 24.97 40.96 -9.00
N GLU A 751 25.84 40.28 -9.72
CA GLU A 751 26.28 40.68 -11.04
C GLU A 751 25.11 40.70 -12.03
N ALA A 752 24.20 39.68 -11.93
CA ALA A 752 22.99 39.66 -12.74
C ALA A 752 22.11 40.91 -12.54
N LEU A 753 21.94 41.35 -11.29
CA LEU A 753 21.22 42.57 -10.95
C LEU A 753 21.90 43.80 -11.54
N GLU A 754 23.24 43.92 -11.49
CA GLU A 754 24.00 45.02 -12.02
C GLU A 754 23.89 45.09 -13.55
N ILE A 755 24.06 43.93 -14.21
CA ILE A 755 23.94 43.84 -15.68
C ILE A 755 22.49 44.12 -16.11
N ALA A 756 21.49 43.61 -15.42
CA ALA A 756 20.09 43.84 -15.73
C ALA A 756 19.74 45.35 -15.71
N ARG A 757 20.31 46.10 -14.77
CA ARG A 757 20.12 47.56 -14.65
C ARG A 757 20.89 48.37 -15.72
N ALA A 758 22.12 47.96 -16.02
CA ALA A 758 22.99 48.73 -16.90
C ALA A 758 22.78 48.43 -18.39
N TRP A 759 22.42 47.18 -18.72
CA TRP A 759 22.35 46.70 -20.09
C TRP A 759 20.92 46.51 -20.60
N GLU A 760 19.97 46.46 -19.68
CA GLU A 760 18.54 46.30 -19.97
C GLU A 760 18.24 45.14 -20.91
N PRO A 761 18.42 43.87 -20.46
CA PRO A 761 18.12 42.67 -21.25
C PRO A 761 16.63 42.56 -21.57
N ASP A 762 16.30 41.86 -22.65
CA ASP A 762 14.93 41.53 -23.06
C ASP A 762 14.44 40.23 -22.40
N LEU A 763 15.36 39.37 -21.98
CA LEU A 763 15.09 38.11 -21.32
C LEU A 763 16.25 37.75 -20.38
N VAL A 764 15.92 37.26 -19.21
CA VAL A 764 16.90 36.76 -18.22
C VAL A 764 16.68 35.29 -17.97
N PHE A 765 17.72 34.47 -18.14
CA PHE A 765 17.76 33.14 -17.60
C PHE A 765 18.51 33.20 -16.27
N MET A 766 17.87 32.76 -15.19
CA MET A 766 18.36 32.90 -13.83
C MET A 766 18.52 31.57 -13.14
N ASP A 767 19.72 31.11 -12.84
CA ASP A 767 19.92 29.96 -11.97
C ASP A 767 19.39 30.29 -10.57
N VAL A 768 18.62 29.35 -10.02
CA VAL A 768 18.05 29.51 -8.68
C VAL A 768 19.12 29.41 -7.61
N SER A 769 20.12 28.52 -7.79
CA SER A 769 21.14 28.22 -6.79
C SER A 769 22.50 28.75 -7.20
N MET A 770 22.85 29.97 -6.75
CA MET A 770 24.12 30.62 -6.99
C MET A 770 24.75 31.11 -5.69
N PRO A 771 26.10 31.22 -5.62
CA PRO A 771 26.78 31.79 -4.47
C PRO A 771 26.56 33.34 -4.34
N GLU A 772 26.85 33.90 -3.17
CA GLU A 772 26.72 35.32 -2.77
C GLU A 772 25.27 35.83 -2.76
N MET A 773 24.54 35.69 -3.84
CA MET A 773 23.13 36.06 -3.99
C MET A 773 22.44 35.03 -4.88
N ASP A 774 21.47 34.34 -4.33
CA ASP A 774 20.69 33.33 -5.07
C ASP A 774 19.75 34.00 -6.10
N GLY A 775 19.26 33.21 -7.05
CA GLY A 775 18.42 33.71 -8.13
C GLY A 775 17.07 34.28 -7.67
N ARG A 776 16.53 33.79 -6.55
CA ARG A 776 15.26 34.27 -5.97
C ARG A 776 15.44 35.68 -5.39
N GLU A 777 16.50 35.86 -4.65
CA GLU A 777 16.84 37.21 -4.09
C GLU A 777 17.20 38.21 -5.20
N ALA A 778 17.97 37.78 -6.21
CA ALA A 778 18.27 38.58 -7.38
C ALA A 778 17.00 39.02 -8.10
N THR A 779 16.05 38.11 -8.33
CA THR A 779 14.77 38.39 -8.97
C THR A 779 13.95 39.41 -8.17
N ARG A 780 13.77 39.21 -6.83
CA ARG A 780 13.07 40.14 -5.97
C ARG A 780 13.66 41.56 -6.08
N ARG A 781 14.99 41.69 -6.14
CA ARG A 781 15.67 42.98 -6.27
C ARG A 781 15.53 43.57 -7.67
N ILE A 782 15.48 42.77 -8.73
CA ILE A 782 15.16 43.22 -10.08
C ILE A 782 13.73 43.75 -10.11
N ARG A 783 12.75 43.00 -9.58
CA ARG A 783 11.35 43.42 -9.51
C ARG A 783 11.16 44.69 -8.67
N ALA A 784 11.86 44.81 -7.55
CA ALA A 784 11.86 46.03 -6.74
C ALA A 784 12.45 47.26 -7.50
N ALA A 785 13.46 47.04 -8.37
CA ALA A 785 14.01 48.09 -9.20
C ALA A 785 13.10 48.47 -10.38
N GLU A 786 12.30 47.55 -10.87
CA GLU A 786 11.29 47.78 -11.92
C GLU A 786 10.04 48.50 -11.39
N ALA A 787 9.78 48.41 -10.08
CA ALA A 787 8.63 49.07 -9.47
C ALA A 787 8.59 50.57 -9.76
N GLY A 788 7.60 51.03 -10.50
CA GLY A 788 7.44 52.45 -10.90
C GLY A 788 8.08 52.80 -12.25
N SER A 789 8.83 51.90 -12.91
CA SER A 789 9.44 52.17 -14.23
C SER A 789 8.52 51.81 -15.41
N GLY A 790 7.44 51.05 -15.16
CA GLY A 790 6.55 50.49 -16.20
C GLY A 790 7.20 49.37 -17.03
N ARG A 791 8.40 48.94 -16.65
CA ARG A 791 9.15 47.89 -17.34
C ARG A 791 9.01 46.56 -16.55
N HIS A 792 8.93 45.46 -17.26
CA HIS A 792 8.93 44.10 -16.71
C HIS A 792 9.76 43.19 -17.62
N VAL A 793 10.99 42.86 -17.21
CA VAL A 793 11.83 41.95 -17.97
C VAL A 793 11.41 40.51 -17.66
N PRO A 794 11.11 39.67 -18.66
CA PRO A 794 10.83 38.25 -18.43
C PRO A 794 12.05 37.54 -17.79
N ILE A 795 11.80 36.81 -16.69
CA ILE A 795 12.84 36.04 -15.99
C ILE A 795 12.45 34.58 -16.00
N VAL A 796 13.27 33.73 -16.62
CA VAL A 796 13.11 32.29 -16.71
C VAL A 796 14.07 31.64 -15.70
N ALA A 797 13.52 30.97 -14.67
CA ALA A 797 14.32 30.24 -13.71
C ALA A 797 14.99 29.01 -14.32
N LEU A 798 16.23 28.72 -13.96
CA LEU A 798 16.93 27.50 -14.26
C LEU A 798 17.03 26.69 -12.94
N THR A 799 16.32 25.57 -12.82
CA THR A 799 16.28 24.81 -11.57
C THR A 799 16.73 23.37 -11.76
N ALA A 800 17.41 22.82 -10.75
CA ALA A 800 17.77 21.42 -10.73
C ALA A 800 16.58 20.49 -10.35
N HIS A 801 15.50 21.03 -9.75
CA HIS A 801 14.33 20.28 -9.29
C HIS A 801 13.05 21.00 -9.69
N ALA A 802 12.07 20.22 -10.18
CA ALA A 802 10.68 20.63 -10.35
C ALA A 802 9.86 20.06 -9.17
N MET A 803 10.07 20.56 -7.94
CA MET A 803 9.22 20.16 -6.80
C MET A 803 8.19 21.25 -6.51
N GLU A 804 6.96 20.87 -6.14
CA GLU A 804 5.82 21.79 -5.85
C GLU A 804 6.15 22.94 -4.89
N GLY A 805 7.08 22.76 -3.96
CA GLY A 805 7.54 23.84 -3.09
C GLY A 805 8.48 24.84 -3.78
N ASP A 806 9.17 24.42 -4.84
CA ASP A 806 10.10 25.26 -5.58
C ASP A 806 9.39 26.11 -6.64
N GLU A 807 8.37 25.58 -7.32
CA GLU A 807 7.58 26.33 -8.31
C GLU A 807 6.84 27.51 -7.67
N ALA A 808 6.09 27.27 -6.59
CA ALA A 808 5.42 28.33 -5.85
C ALA A 808 6.43 29.40 -5.36
N SER A 809 7.57 28.96 -4.84
CA SER A 809 8.65 29.82 -4.38
C SER A 809 9.36 30.60 -5.49
N ILE A 810 9.45 30.06 -6.71
CA ILE A 810 10.00 30.70 -7.92
C ILE A 810 9.03 31.76 -8.42
N LEU A 811 7.75 31.46 -8.54
CA LEU A 811 6.69 32.38 -8.93
C LEU A 811 6.50 33.50 -7.89
N ASP A 812 6.51 33.17 -6.60
CA ASP A 812 6.44 34.15 -5.49
C ASP A 812 7.64 35.09 -5.45
N ALA A 813 8.80 34.66 -5.93
CA ALA A 813 9.98 35.52 -6.08
C ALA A 813 9.82 36.51 -7.26
N GLY A 814 8.82 36.31 -8.14
CA GLY A 814 8.52 37.16 -9.28
C GLY A 814 9.13 36.70 -10.61
N MET A 815 9.53 35.42 -10.73
CA MET A 815 9.96 34.82 -11.99
C MET A 815 8.75 34.44 -12.86
N ASP A 816 8.88 34.52 -14.18
CA ASP A 816 7.75 34.38 -15.12
C ASP A 816 7.58 32.94 -15.63
N ARG A 817 8.67 32.18 -15.63
CA ARG A 817 8.72 30.77 -16.10
C ARG A 817 9.90 30.07 -15.49
N TYR A 818 9.89 28.73 -15.55
CA TYR A 818 11.06 27.90 -15.18
C TYR A 818 11.41 26.88 -16.26
N LEU A 819 12.68 26.47 -16.29
CA LEU A 819 13.22 25.35 -17.06
C LEU A 819 14.04 24.47 -16.14
N THR A 820 13.88 23.17 -16.27
CA THR A 820 14.62 22.19 -15.47
C THR A 820 15.96 21.85 -16.11
N LYS A 821 17.01 21.78 -15.31
CA LYS A 821 18.29 21.23 -15.71
C LYS A 821 18.23 19.68 -15.74
N PRO A 822 18.78 18.98 -16.76
CA PRO A 822 19.66 19.52 -17.81
C PRO A 822 18.86 20.28 -18.90
N LEU A 823 19.42 21.41 -19.31
CA LEU A 823 18.80 22.28 -20.30
C LEU A 823 18.82 21.63 -21.70
N ARG A 824 17.72 21.76 -22.42
CA ARG A 824 17.59 21.29 -23.81
C ARG A 824 17.54 22.51 -24.76
N LYS A 825 18.28 22.45 -25.87
CA LYS A 825 18.30 23.53 -26.88
C LYS A 825 16.88 23.94 -27.29
N ALA A 826 16.00 23.00 -27.58
CA ALA A 826 14.62 23.27 -27.98
C ALA A 826 13.81 24.02 -26.91
N ALA A 827 13.99 23.72 -25.62
CA ALA A 827 13.29 24.38 -24.53
C ALA A 827 13.76 25.83 -24.33
N ILE A 828 15.06 26.06 -24.42
CA ILE A 828 15.67 27.38 -24.33
C ILE A 828 15.21 28.23 -25.54
N THR A 829 15.33 27.71 -26.77
CA THR A 829 14.90 28.37 -28.00
C THR A 829 13.41 28.71 -27.97
N GLY A 830 12.57 27.77 -27.48
CA GLY A 830 11.14 28.01 -27.27
C GLY A 830 10.84 29.14 -26.30
N ALA A 831 11.60 29.25 -25.21
CA ALA A 831 11.45 30.33 -24.26
C ALA A 831 11.89 31.69 -24.91
N ILE A 832 12.99 31.71 -25.65
CA ILE A 832 13.48 32.91 -26.36
C ILE A 832 12.44 33.39 -27.37
N LEU A 833 11.87 32.51 -28.16
CA LEU A 833 10.83 32.86 -29.13
C LEU A 833 9.54 33.37 -28.47
N ALA A 834 9.16 32.80 -27.33
CA ALA A 834 7.95 33.18 -26.59
C ALA A 834 8.05 34.61 -26.00
N PHE A 835 9.25 35.03 -25.62
CA PHE A 835 9.49 36.35 -25.00
C PHE A 835 10.19 37.34 -25.93
N CYS A 836 10.25 37.08 -27.25
CA CYS A 836 10.86 37.99 -28.21
C CYS A 836 10.04 39.28 -28.31
N PRO A 837 10.64 40.49 -28.03
CA PRO A 837 9.96 41.76 -28.13
C PRO A 837 9.62 42.09 -29.59
N GLN A 838 8.60 42.94 -29.82
CA GLN A 838 8.18 43.36 -31.16
C GLN A 838 9.21 44.22 -31.89
N ASP A 839 10.08 44.93 -31.18
CA ASP A 839 11.17 45.76 -31.71
C ASP A 839 12.48 45.00 -31.93
N ALA A 840 12.55 43.72 -31.51
CA ALA A 840 13.68 42.85 -31.78
C ALA A 840 13.41 41.97 -33.00
N ARG A 841 14.50 41.66 -33.74
CA ARG A 841 14.45 40.66 -34.81
C ARG A 841 14.14 39.27 -34.21
N LEU A 842 13.31 38.49 -34.94
CA LEU A 842 13.12 37.08 -34.58
C LEU A 842 14.49 36.38 -34.55
N PRO A 843 14.90 35.75 -33.47
CA PRO A 843 16.19 35.08 -33.33
C PRO A 843 16.19 33.79 -34.17
N THR A 844 16.15 33.94 -35.50
CA THR A 844 16.30 32.85 -36.47
C THR A 844 17.79 32.60 -36.71
N ARG A 845 18.11 31.42 -37.30
CA ARG A 845 19.49 31.04 -37.63
C ARG A 845 20.20 32.18 -38.36
N ALA A 846 21.38 32.60 -37.85
CA ALA A 846 22.20 33.60 -38.51
C ALA A 846 22.53 33.12 -39.93
N PRO A 847 22.38 33.96 -40.99
CA PRO A 847 22.85 33.63 -42.34
C PRO A 847 24.35 33.42 -42.21
N GLY A 848 24.81 32.16 -42.47
CA GLY A 848 26.21 31.76 -42.46
C GLY A 848 26.97 32.27 -43.66
#